data_8e65d4e4aa0863d42d977f57eb25b025
#
_entry.id   8e65d4e4aa0863d42d977f57eb25b025
#
_cell.length_a   1.000
_cell.length_b   1.000
_cell.length_c   1.000
_cell.angle_alpha   90.00
_cell.angle_beta   90.00
_cell.angle_gamma   90.00
#
_symmetry.space_group_name_H-M   'P 1'
#
loop_
_entity.id
_entity.type
_entity.pdbx_description
1 polymer ?
#
loop_
_entity_poly.entity_id
_entity_poly.type
_entity_poly.pdbx_seq_one_letter_code
_entity_poly.pdbx_strand_id
1 'polypeptide(L)'
;MSKLETISIRGAREHNLKGIDLDLPRNKLIVMTGLSGSGKSSLAFDTIYAEGQRRYVESLSAYARQFLEMMQKPDVDQIDGLSPAISIEQKTTSRNPRSTVGTVTEIYDYMRLLFARVGVPYSPATGLPIESQTVSQMVDRVVDFGEGTRLYILAPIVRGRKGEYKKELADLMKKGFQRVKIDGQFYEIAEAPVLDKKYKHDIDVVVDRVVVRADLTARLADSLETCLRLADGLAIAEFADKPLPPGETSAGGSANKSLNETHERVMFSEKFACPVSGFTIPEIEPRLFSFNNPFGACPTCDGLGSQQKIDEALIVPEPERTLKNGAIAPWAKSSSPYYNQTLEALGKAFGFKLSSKWTDLTEKAQHAILQGTEEKIVFHYEDGARSYNTTKNFEGIVPNLERRWKETDSAWAREEIERYMSAAPCPACNGFRLKPEALAVKINKLHIGQVTQMSIRIARDWFETLPEHMNAKQNEIAVRILKEIRERLRFLNDVGLEYLSLSRNSGTLSGGESQRIRLASQIGSGLTGVLYVLDEPSIGLHQRDNARLLDTLRHLRDIGNTVIVVEHDEDAIMTADYVVDIGPAAGIHGGRVVAEGTPQQVLDNPNSLTGKYLSGELSVAVPAERRKAKKKKEITVVGARANNLKNVTASIPLGIFTAVTGVSGGGKSTFLIETLYKSAARRIMGARENPAEHDRIDGFEHIDKVIDIDQSPIGRTPRSNPATYTGAFTPIRDWFAGLPEAKTRGYQPGRFSFNVKGGRCEACQGDGVIKIEMHFLPDVYVTCDVCHGKRYNRETLDVHFKGKSIADVLDMTVEEGVEFFAAVPAVRDKLQALAGVGLGYIKVGQQANTLSGGEAQRIKLAKELSKRSTGRTLYILDEPTTGLHFHDVAKLLEVLHELVDQGNTVVVIEHNLEVVKTADWVIDFGPEGGDGGGEVVAVGTPEQIVKEPRSHTGTYLKELLERRPIRRAAAE
;
A
#
# COMPACT_ATOMS: atom_id res chain seq x y z
N MET A 1 9.38 18.83 -44.10
CA MET A 1 9.65 19.25 -42.70
C MET A 1 10.85 18.43 -42.24
N SER A 2 12.00 19.10 -42.00
CA SER A 2 13.17 18.42 -41.42
C SER A 2 12.75 17.93 -40.02
N LYS A 3 12.89 16.64 -39.77
CA LYS A 3 12.76 16.11 -38.41
C LYS A 3 13.85 16.76 -37.59
N LEU A 4 13.49 17.57 -36.60
CA LEU A 4 14.43 18.04 -35.59
C LEU A 4 15.04 16.79 -34.91
N GLU A 5 16.36 16.63 -35.05
CA GLU A 5 17.09 15.46 -34.54
C GLU A 5 17.51 15.65 -33.08
N THR A 6 17.38 16.86 -32.54
CA THR A 6 17.81 17.24 -31.20
C THR A 6 16.75 18.03 -30.46
N ILE A 7 16.81 17.94 -29.12
CA ILE A 7 16.14 18.86 -28.17
C ILE A 7 17.22 19.87 -27.78
N SER A 8 17.03 21.13 -28.16
CA SER A 8 17.98 22.22 -27.91
C SER A 8 17.51 23.07 -26.75
N ILE A 9 18.32 23.17 -25.71
CA ILE A 9 18.06 23.93 -24.47
C ILE A 9 19.05 25.06 -24.41
N ARG A 10 18.58 26.29 -24.13
CA ARG A 10 19.44 27.47 -24.00
C ARG A 10 19.11 28.25 -22.75
N GLY A 11 20.11 28.53 -21.93
CA GLY A 11 20.00 29.41 -20.78
C GLY A 11 19.14 28.87 -19.66
N ALA A 12 19.16 27.56 -19.34
CA ALA A 12 18.39 26.99 -18.22
C ALA A 12 18.96 27.44 -16.87
N ARG A 13 18.11 28.10 -16.05
CA ARG A 13 18.50 28.75 -14.77
C ARG A 13 17.61 28.34 -13.60
N GLU A 14 16.75 27.30 -13.77
CA GLU A 14 15.87 26.86 -12.71
C GLU A 14 16.66 26.40 -11.47
N HIS A 15 16.23 26.84 -10.29
CA HIS A 15 16.87 26.55 -9.00
C HIS A 15 18.38 26.87 -8.94
N ASN A 16 19.24 25.85 -8.94
CA ASN A 16 20.69 26.01 -8.85
C ASN A 16 21.41 25.97 -10.22
N LEU A 17 20.69 25.83 -11.33
CA LEU A 17 21.26 25.78 -12.68
C LEU A 17 21.92 27.12 -13.05
N LYS A 18 23.09 27.07 -13.74
CA LYS A 18 23.95 28.21 -14.04
C LYS A 18 23.87 28.65 -15.53
N GLY A 19 22.65 28.68 -16.10
CA GLY A 19 22.49 29.06 -17.52
C GLY A 19 23.01 27.95 -18.44
N ILE A 20 22.46 26.74 -18.30
CA ILE A 20 22.90 25.57 -19.08
C ILE A 20 22.41 25.67 -20.51
N ASP A 21 23.38 25.53 -21.47
CA ASP A 21 23.14 25.28 -22.88
C ASP A 21 23.43 23.80 -23.16
N LEU A 22 22.48 23.08 -23.79
CA LEU A 22 22.58 21.62 -23.99
C LEU A 22 21.79 21.19 -25.23
N ASP A 23 22.38 20.30 -26.04
CA ASP A 23 21.72 19.67 -27.19
C ASP A 23 21.59 18.17 -26.97
N LEU A 24 20.36 17.68 -26.70
CA LEU A 24 20.07 16.26 -26.43
C LEU A 24 19.57 15.55 -27.69
N PRO A 25 20.11 14.37 -28.04
CA PRO A 25 19.66 13.61 -29.20
C PRO A 25 18.24 13.04 -28.96
N ARG A 26 17.37 13.14 -29.96
CA ARG A 26 16.01 12.54 -29.89
C ARG A 26 16.07 11.03 -30.21
N ASN A 27 15.03 10.32 -29.76
CA ASN A 27 14.86 8.86 -29.93
C ASN A 27 16.07 8.08 -29.35
N LYS A 28 16.58 8.53 -28.23
CA LYS A 28 17.72 7.96 -27.52
C LYS A 28 17.38 7.76 -26.05
N LEU A 29 18.11 6.84 -25.41
CA LEU A 29 18.15 6.68 -23.96
C LEU A 29 19.24 7.61 -23.41
N ILE A 30 18.82 8.63 -22.68
CA ILE A 30 19.69 9.69 -22.13
C ILE A 30 19.69 9.52 -20.61
N VAL A 31 20.88 9.40 -20.02
CA VAL A 31 21.04 9.34 -18.57
C VAL A 31 21.61 10.66 -18.07
N MET A 32 20.92 11.29 -17.11
CA MET A 32 21.41 12.46 -16.38
C MET A 32 21.94 12.00 -15.02
N THR A 33 23.22 12.18 -14.78
CA THR A 33 23.93 11.74 -13.57
C THR A 33 24.66 12.91 -12.88
N GLY A 34 25.31 12.64 -11.76
CA GLY A 34 26.07 13.63 -10.96
C GLY A 34 25.69 13.59 -9.48
N LEU A 35 26.34 14.38 -8.64
CA LEU A 35 26.14 14.42 -7.19
C LEU A 35 24.69 14.71 -6.80
N SER A 36 24.27 14.22 -5.62
CA SER A 36 22.97 14.60 -5.02
C SER A 36 22.92 16.12 -4.83
N GLY A 37 21.81 16.75 -5.29
CA GLY A 37 21.66 18.21 -5.24
C GLY A 37 22.46 18.98 -6.29
N SER A 38 23.06 18.33 -7.31
CA SER A 38 23.80 19.00 -8.39
C SER A 38 22.92 19.75 -9.41
N GLY A 39 21.60 19.50 -9.45
CA GLY A 39 20.65 20.14 -10.37
C GLY A 39 20.07 19.21 -11.44
N LYS A 40 20.28 17.90 -11.35
CA LYS A 40 19.74 16.90 -12.29
C LYS A 40 18.23 16.97 -12.44
N SER A 41 17.52 16.89 -11.31
CA SER A 41 16.06 16.94 -11.30
C SER A 41 15.54 18.30 -11.74
N SER A 42 16.25 19.40 -11.40
CA SER A 42 15.89 20.75 -11.87
C SER A 42 15.98 20.87 -13.39
N LEU A 43 16.97 20.22 -14.04
CA LEU A 43 17.05 20.20 -15.50
C LEU A 43 16.02 19.26 -16.11
N ALA A 44 15.90 18.01 -15.60
CA ALA A 44 15.05 16.98 -16.20
C ALA A 44 13.56 17.28 -16.00
N PHE A 45 13.13 17.59 -14.74
CA PHE A 45 11.72 17.74 -14.38
C PHE A 45 11.28 19.20 -14.37
N ASP A 46 11.96 20.08 -13.64
CA ASP A 46 11.51 21.45 -13.46
C ASP A 46 11.76 22.32 -14.70
N THR A 47 12.63 21.88 -15.64
CA THR A 47 12.90 22.61 -16.89
C THR A 47 12.34 21.86 -18.12
N ILE A 48 12.86 20.69 -18.46
CA ILE A 48 12.52 19.98 -19.71
C ILE A 48 11.09 19.45 -19.69
N TYR A 49 10.74 18.68 -18.66
CA TYR A 49 9.39 18.11 -18.53
C TYR A 49 8.35 19.21 -18.34
N ALA A 50 8.59 20.18 -17.44
CA ALA A 50 7.67 21.26 -17.16
C ALA A 50 7.32 22.07 -18.40
N GLU A 51 8.30 22.43 -19.23
CA GLU A 51 8.05 23.14 -20.50
C GLU A 51 7.34 22.26 -21.53
N GLY A 52 7.70 20.96 -21.61
CA GLY A 52 7.02 20.01 -22.49
C GLY A 52 5.54 19.83 -22.13
N GLN A 53 5.24 19.71 -20.86
CA GLN A 53 3.87 19.61 -20.35
C GLN A 53 3.11 20.93 -20.57
N ARG A 54 3.71 22.08 -20.28
CA ARG A 54 3.12 23.39 -20.50
C ARG A 54 2.69 23.57 -21.96
N ARG A 55 3.56 23.27 -22.93
CA ARG A 55 3.26 23.35 -24.37
C ARG A 55 2.17 22.39 -24.80
N TYR A 56 2.15 21.18 -24.23
CA TYR A 56 1.12 20.20 -24.52
C TYR A 56 -0.26 20.71 -24.05
N VAL A 57 -0.36 21.19 -22.80
CA VAL A 57 -1.61 21.73 -22.25
C VAL A 57 -2.06 22.98 -23.00
N GLU A 58 -1.13 23.82 -23.46
CA GLU A 58 -1.41 25.00 -24.29
C GLU A 58 -2.05 24.64 -25.64
N SER A 59 -1.72 23.47 -26.19
CA SER A 59 -2.30 22.94 -27.42
C SER A 59 -3.73 22.42 -27.26
N LEU A 60 -4.20 22.22 -26.00
CA LEU A 60 -5.53 21.69 -25.70
C LEU A 60 -6.61 22.77 -25.74
N SER A 61 -7.85 22.40 -25.39
CA SER A 61 -9.02 23.27 -25.40
C SER A 61 -8.90 24.51 -24.49
N ALA A 62 -9.73 25.53 -24.72
CA ALA A 62 -9.77 26.75 -23.90
C ALA A 62 -10.03 26.46 -22.40
N TYR A 63 -10.77 25.40 -22.08
CA TYR A 63 -10.98 24.96 -20.70
C TYR A 63 -9.69 24.46 -20.05
N ALA A 64 -8.89 23.68 -20.77
CA ALA A 64 -7.60 23.22 -20.27
C ALA A 64 -6.60 24.37 -20.07
N ARG A 65 -6.70 25.43 -20.89
CA ARG A 65 -5.86 26.64 -20.77
C ARG A 65 -6.08 27.42 -19.47
N GLN A 66 -7.23 27.32 -18.81
CA GLN A 66 -7.44 27.92 -17.49
C GLN A 66 -6.50 27.36 -16.41
N PHE A 67 -6.03 26.12 -16.60
CA PHE A 67 -5.03 25.51 -15.71
C PHE A 67 -3.61 25.98 -16.03
N LEU A 68 -3.35 26.50 -17.22
CA LEU A 68 -2.03 27.05 -17.61
C LEU A 68 -1.64 28.31 -16.84
N GLU A 69 -2.61 29.15 -16.49
CA GLU A 69 -2.34 30.37 -15.70
C GLU A 69 -1.76 30.03 -14.32
N MET A 70 -1.91 28.77 -13.85
CA MET A 70 -1.35 28.26 -12.61
C MET A 70 0.01 27.53 -12.82
N MET A 71 0.40 27.21 -14.06
CA MET A 71 1.69 26.59 -14.36
C MET A 71 2.76 27.68 -14.58
N GLN A 72 3.73 27.74 -13.68
CA GLN A 72 4.85 28.66 -13.84
C GLN A 72 5.68 28.24 -15.05
N LYS A 73 6.08 29.21 -15.88
CA LYS A 73 7.03 28.98 -16.97
C LYS A 73 8.41 28.76 -16.36
N PRO A 74 9.12 27.68 -16.73
CA PRO A 74 10.49 27.47 -16.26
C PRO A 74 11.42 28.64 -16.62
N ASP A 75 12.41 28.91 -15.77
CA ASP A 75 13.46 29.93 -16.07
C ASP A 75 14.46 29.37 -17.08
N VAL A 76 14.12 29.53 -18.34
CA VAL A 76 14.87 29.09 -19.51
C VAL A 76 14.65 30.06 -20.66
N ASP A 77 15.69 30.38 -21.40
CA ASP A 77 15.58 31.30 -22.55
C ASP A 77 14.78 30.65 -23.68
N GLN A 78 15.19 29.44 -24.09
CA GLN A 78 14.53 28.71 -25.20
C GLN A 78 14.73 27.20 -25.06
N ILE A 79 13.70 26.44 -25.42
CA ILE A 79 13.80 24.98 -25.64
C ILE A 79 13.09 24.65 -26.96
N ASP A 80 13.81 24.02 -27.90
CA ASP A 80 13.27 23.55 -29.18
C ASP A 80 13.30 22.04 -29.28
N GLY A 81 12.46 21.48 -30.14
CA GLY A 81 12.43 20.02 -30.43
C GLY A 81 11.72 19.16 -29.39
N LEU A 82 10.99 19.75 -28.40
CA LEU A 82 10.24 18.96 -27.42
C LEU A 82 9.08 18.19 -28.07
N SER A 83 8.92 16.94 -27.63
CA SER A 83 7.73 16.11 -27.84
C SER A 83 6.77 16.25 -26.63
N PRO A 84 5.52 15.79 -26.74
CA PRO A 84 4.65 15.63 -25.55
C PRO A 84 5.41 14.86 -24.48
N ALA A 85 5.44 15.39 -23.25
CA ALA A 85 6.26 14.85 -22.18
C ALA A 85 5.43 14.11 -21.13
N ILE A 86 5.93 12.98 -20.68
CA ILE A 86 5.36 12.16 -19.59
C ILE A 86 6.41 11.99 -18.49
N SER A 87 6.07 12.34 -17.26
CA SER A 87 6.93 12.17 -16.10
C SER A 87 6.54 10.94 -15.29
N ILE A 88 7.55 10.21 -14.81
CA ILE A 88 7.37 9.05 -13.93
C ILE A 88 8.25 9.27 -12.71
N GLU A 89 7.70 10.04 -11.76
CA GLU A 89 8.35 10.40 -10.51
C GLU A 89 8.06 9.38 -9.40
N GLN A 90 8.92 9.35 -8.37
CA GLN A 90 8.74 8.53 -7.17
C GLN A 90 7.64 9.02 -6.23
N LYS A 91 7.12 10.23 -6.44
CA LYS A 91 6.17 10.84 -5.50
C LYS A 91 4.97 9.95 -5.23
N THR A 92 4.68 9.89 -3.96
CA THR A 92 3.69 9.10 -3.24
C THR A 92 2.45 8.63 -4.03
N THR A 93 2.25 7.32 -3.96
CA THR A 93 1.03 6.62 -4.34
C THR A 93 -0.22 7.27 -3.75
N SER A 94 -1.28 7.19 -4.50
CA SER A 94 -2.62 7.51 -4.00
C SER A 94 -2.89 6.79 -2.69
N ARG A 95 -3.20 7.52 -1.63
CA ARG A 95 -3.61 6.97 -0.33
C ARG A 95 -5.05 6.47 -0.34
N ASN A 96 -5.68 6.39 -1.50
CA ASN A 96 -7.04 5.88 -1.62
C ASN A 96 -7.05 4.37 -1.30
N PRO A 97 -7.73 3.92 -0.25
CA PRO A 97 -7.75 2.51 0.16
C PRO A 97 -8.43 1.60 -0.88
N ARG A 98 -9.14 2.18 -1.85
CA ARG A 98 -9.77 1.45 -2.96
C ARG A 98 -8.86 1.31 -4.17
N SER A 99 -7.70 1.97 -4.20
CA SER A 99 -6.73 1.84 -5.29
C SER A 99 -5.88 0.58 -5.09
N THR A 100 -5.82 -0.28 -6.09
CA THR A 100 -5.03 -1.53 -6.10
C THR A 100 -4.12 -1.58 -7.31
N VAL A 101 -3.12 -2.47 -7.30
CA VAL A 101 -2.27 -2.73 -8.47
C VAL A 101 -3.14 -2.99 -9.70
N GLY A 102 -4.13 -3.87 -9.60
CA GLY A 102 -5.02 -4.21 -10.72
C GLY A 102 -5.84 -3.03 -11.27
N THR A 103 -6.26 -2.08 -10.41
CA THR A 103 -7.01 -0.88 -10.86
C THR A 103 -6.11 0.18 -11.45
N VAL A 104 -4.90 0.37 -10.94
CA VAL A 104 -3.93 1.35 -11.47
C VAL A 104 -3.42 0.94 -12.85
N THR A 105 -3.28 -0.37 -13.09
CA THR A 105 -2.84 -0.95 -14.36
C THR A 105 -3.96 -1.21 -15.36
N GLU A 106 -5.21 -0.88 -15.00
CA GLU A 106 -6.43 -1.17 -15.77
C GLU A 106 -6.70 -2.68 -16.00
N ILE A 107 -5.84 -3.58 -15.53
CA ILE A 107 -6.03 -5.02 -15.66
C ILE A 107 -7.36 -5.44 -15.04
N TYR A 108 -7.73 -4.85 -13.92
CA TYR A 108 -8.99 -5.15 -13.24
C TYR A 108 -10.22 -4.79 -14.08
N ASP A 109 -10.14 -3.73 -14.88
CA ASP A 109 -11.24 -3.33 -15.76
C ASP A 109 -11.47 -4.33 -16.89
N TYR A 110 -10.39 -4.83 -17.48
CA TYR A 110 -10.47 -5.92 -18.45
C TYR A 110 -10.94 -7.24 -17.80
N MET A 111 -10.50 -7.54 -16.58
CA MET A 111 -11.00 -8.70 -15.83
C MET A 111 -12.50 -8.62 -15.57
N ARG A 112 -13.02 -7.46 -15.16
CA ARG A 112 -14.46 -7.26 -14.98
C ARG A 112 -15.24 -7.55 -16.27
N LEU A 113 -14.72 -7.08 -17.39
CA LEU A 113 -15.32 -7.34 -18.70
C LEU A 113 -15.26 -8.83 -19.05
N LEU A 114 -14.12 -9.49 -18.83
CA LEU A 114 -13.95 -10.91 -19.06
C LEU A 114 -14.95 -11.75 -18.24
N PHE A 115 -15.00 -11.52 -16.92
CA PHE A 115 -15.91 -12.25 -16.02
C PHE A 115 -17.39 -12.00 -16.36
N ALA A 116 -17.74 -10.79 -16.81
CA ALA A 116 -19.10 -10.50 -17.24
C ALA A 116 -19.50 -11.19 -18.56
N ARG A 117 -18.55 -11.48 -19.45
CA ARG A 117 -18.84 -12.03 -20.79
C ARG A 117 -18.69 -13.54 -20.90
N VAL A 118 -17.74 -14.13 -20.18
CA VAL A 118 -17.43 -15.57 -20.28
C VAL A 118 -17.54 -16.30 -18.94
N GLY A 119 -17.77 -15.58 -17.85
CA GLY A 119 -17.93 -16.17 -16.53
C GLY A 119 -19.21 -17.00 -16.40
N VAL A 120 -19.12 -18.11 -15.70
CA VAL A 120 -20.24 -19.00 -15.41
C VAL A 120 -20.65 -18.79 -13.95
N PRO A 121 -21.92 -18.47 -13.69
CA PRO A 121 -22.42 -18.33 -12.33
C PRO A 121 -22.61 -19.71 -11.68
N TYR A 122 -22.23 -19.80 -10.38
CA TYR A 122 -22.36 -21.01 -9.57
C TYR A 122 -23.23 -20.72 -8.36
N SER A 123 -23.97 -21.71 -7.91
CA SER A 123 -24.73 -21.64 -6.67
C SER A 123 -23.79 -21.74 -5.47
N PRO A 124 -23.81 -20.79 -4.54
CA PRO A 124 -23.03 -20.88 -3.29
C PRO A 124 -23.44 -22.07 -2.40
N ALA A 125 -24.68 -22.52 -2.51
CA ALA A 125 -25.20 -23.60 -1.68
C ALA A 125 -24.91 -24.99 -2.23
N THR A 126 -24.94 -25.17 -3.58
CA THR A 126 -24.76 -26.49 -4.21
C THR A 126 -23.43 -26.65 -4.92
N GLY A 127 -22.73 -25.53 -5.21
CA GLY A 127 -21.52 -25.54 -6.00
C GLY A 127 -21.71 -25.88 -7.49
N LEU A 128 -22.96 -26.02 -7.94
CA LEU A 128 -23.30 -26.34 -9.34
C LEU A 128 -23.47 -25.04 -10.15
N PRO A 129 -23.21 -25.07 -11.46
CA PRO A 129 -23.45 -23.92 -12.34
C PRO A 129 -24.94 -23.58 -12.40
N ILE A 130 -25.23 -22.29 -12.51
CA ILE A 130 -26.58 -21.76 -12.67
C ILE A 130 -26.72 -21.29 -14.11
N GLU A 131 -27.73 -21.81 -14.81
CA GLU A 131 -28.03 -21.42 -16.18
C GLU A 131 -29.34 -20.64 -16.24
N SER A 132 -29.40 -19.61 -17.08
CA SER A 132 -30.67 -19.00 -17.46
C SER A 132 -31.21 -19.78 -18.68
N GLN A 133 -32.48 -20.10 -18.67
CA GLN A 133 -33.13 -20.87 -19.73
C GLN A 133 -34.09 -19.97 -20.50
N THR A 134 -34.09 -20.07 -21.82
CA THR A 134 -35.14 -19.44 -22.62
C THR A 134 -36.42 -20.26 -22.53
N VAL A 135 -37.58 -19.63 -22.77
CA VAL A 135 -38.86 -20.32 -22.76
C VAL A 135 -38.84 -21.53 -23.70
N SER A 136 -38.22 -21.42 -24.88
CA SER A 136 -38.09 -22.53 -25.85
C SER A 136 -37.31 -23.70 -25.25
N GLN A 137 -36.21 -23.43 -24.54
CA GLN A 137 -35.41 -24.49 -23.87
C GLN A 137 -36.19 -25.16 -22.73
N MET A 138 -37.01 -24.37 -22.01
CA MET A 138 -37.91 -24.92 -20.96
C MET A 138 -38.96 -25.82 -21.54
N VAL A 139 -39.56 -25.41 -22.66
CA VAL A 139 -40.53 -26.21 -23.43
C VAL A 139 -39.93 -27.52 -23.89
N ASP A 140 -38.76 -27.46 -24.58
CA ASP A 140 -38.06 -28.65 -25.09
C ASP A 140 -37.75 -29.60 -23.93
N ARG A 141 -37.29 -29.11 -22.78
CA ARG A 141 -37.02 -29.96 -21.62
C ARG A 141 -38.25 -30.58 -21.01
N VAL A 142 -39.42 -29.90 -21.02
CA VAL A 142 -40.67 -30.48 -20.57
C VAL A 142 -41.19 -31.56 -21.54
N VAL A 143 -41.01 -31.34 -22.82
CA VAL A 143 -41.36 -32.35 -23.86
C VAL A 143 -40.45 -33.59 -23.75
N ASP A 144 -39.20 -33.43 -23.40
CA ASP A 144 -38.22 -34.53 -23.20
C ASP A 144 -38.58 -35.44 -21.99
N PHE A 145 -39.53 -35.05 -21.09
CA PHE A 145 -39.99 -35.92 -20.02
C PHE A 145 -40.79 -37.12 -20.52
N GLY A 146 -41.16 -37.13 -21.80
CA GLY A 146 -41.83 -38.21 -22.46
C GLY A 146 -43.34 -38.03 -22.61
N GLU A 147 -43.88 -38.53 -23.74
CA GLU A 147 -45.30 -38.45 -24.07
C GLU A 147 -46.19 -39.18 -23.03
N GLY A 148 -47.29 -38.53 -22.63
CA GLY A 148 -48.21 -39.07 -21.62
C GLY A 148 -47.85 -38.63 -20.20
N THR A 149 -46.72 -37.98 -19.95
CA THR A 149 -46.37 -37.48 -18.60
C THR A 149 -47.33 -36.38 -18.13
N ARG A 150 -47.88 -36.55 -16.95
CA ARG A 150 -48.80 -35.55 -16.33
C ARG A 150 -48.06 -34.57 -15.42
N LEU A 151 -48.21 -33.28 -15.70
CA LEU A 151 -47.50 -32.23 -15.01
C LEU A 151 -48.44 -31.09 -14.55
N TYR A 152 -48.12 -30.50 -13.41
CA TYR A 152 -48.60 -29.19 -12.99
C TYR A 152 -47.52 -28.15 -13.37
N ILE A 153 -47.91 -27.08 -14.06
CA ILE A 153 -47.06 -25.93 -14.34
C ILE A 153 -47.40 -24.88 -13.30
N LEU A 154 -46.42 -24.59 -12.42
CA LEU A 154 -46.62 -23.79 -11.21
C LEU A 154 -45.75 -22.53 -11.23
N ALA A 155 -46.30 -21.42 -10.68
CA ALA A 155 -45.57 -20.20 -10.44
C ALA A 155 -45.29 -20.03 -8.95
N PRO A 156 -44.05 -20.13 -8.45
CA PRO A 156 -43.68 -20.03 -7.04
C PRO A 156 -43.62 -18.55 -6.56
N ILE A 157 -44.77 -18.00 -6.16
CA ILE A 157 -44.87 -16.55 -5.80
C ILE A 157 -44.38 -16.25 -4.39
N VAL A 158 -44.41 -17.20 -3.47
CA VAL A 158 -43.90 -17.11 -2.11
C VAL A 158 -43.03 -18.32 -1.79
N ARG A 159 -41.82 -18.10 -1.29
CA ARG A 159 -40.86 -19.15 -0.98
C ARG A 159 -40.26 -18.91 0.41
N GLY A 160 -40.66 -19.71 1.38
CA GLY A 160 -40.13 -19.70 2.74
C GLY A 160 -40.24 -18.35 3.44
N ARG A 161 -41.25 -17.55 3.16
CA ARG A 161 -41.44 -16.21 3.75
C ARG A 161 -42.62 -16.21 4.74
N LYS A 162 -42.46 -15.43 5.82
CA LYS A 162 -43.52 -15.19 6.80
C LYS A 162 -44.52 -14.17 6.27
N GLY A 163 -45.79 -14.41 6.44
CA GLY A 163 -46.84 -13.49 6.01
C GLY A 163 -48.22 -14.14 6.00
N GLU A 164 -49.29 -13.34 5.90
CA GLU A 164 -50.70 -13.82 5.79
C GLU A 164 -51.16 -13.97 4.33
N TYR A 165 -50.55 -13.30 3.37
CA TYR A 165 -50.77 -13.34 1.92
C TYR A 165 -52.22 -13.23 1.42
N LYS A 166 -53.13 -12.72 2.24
CA LYS A 166 -54.56 -12.56 1.88
C LYS A 166 -54.75 -11.64 0.66
N LYS A 167 -53.96 -10.55 0.58
CA LYS A 167 -54.09 -9.61 -0.49
C LYS A 167 -53.59 -10.21 -1.81
N GLU A 168 -52.46 -10.89 -1.77
CA GLU A 168 -51.86 -11.58 -2.90
C GLU A 168 -52.80 -12.64 -3.46
N LEU A 169 -53.39 -13.46 -2.60
CA LEU A 169 -54.36 -14.47 -3.02
C LEU A 169 -55.63 -13.85 -3.63
N ALA A 170 -56.14 -12.74 -3.09
CA ALA A 170 -57.28 -12.02 -3.63
C ALA A 170 -56.94 -11.39 -5.02
N ASP A 171 -55.74 -10.89 -5.20
CA ASP A 171 -55.31 -10.33 -6.49
C ASP A 171 -55.11 -11.44 -7.55
N LEU A 172 -54.65 -12.61 -7.18
CA LEU A 172 -54.60 -13.79 -8.07
C LEU A 172 -55.99 -14.20 -8.54
N MET A 173 -56.99 -14.24 -7.65
CA MET A 173 -58.37 -14.53 -8.00
C MET A 173 -58.92 -13.52 -9.02
N LYS A 174 -58.63 -12.23 -8.84
CA LYS A 174 -59.03 -11.18 -9.80
C LYS A 174 -58.37 -11.37 -11.17
N LYS A 175 -57.15 -11.94 -11.23
CA LYS A 175 -56.46 -12.27 -12.45
C LYS A 175 -56.92 -13.55 -13.13
N GLY A 176 -57.91 -14.25 -12.54
CA GLY A 176 -58.53 -15.46 -13.10
C GLY A 176 -57.91 -16.78 -12.70
N PHE A 177 -56.95 -16.80 -11.79
CA PHE A 177 -56.38 -18.03 -11.28
C PHE A 177 -57.36 -18.67 -10.28
N GLN A 178 -57.47 -20.00 -10.32
CA GLN A 178 -58.43 -20.73 -9.49
C GLN A 178 -57.73 -21.52 -8.38
N ARG A 179 -56.52 -22.03 -8.62
CA ARG A 179 -55.87 -22.97 -7.70
C ARG A 179 -54.48 -22.52 -7.29
N VAL A 180 -54.18 -22.80 -6.04
CA VAL A 180 -52.84 -22.62 -5.44
C VAL A 180 -52.43 -23.89 -4.71
N LYS A 181 -51.08 -24.09 -4.60
CA LYS A 181 -50.51 -25.07 -3.72
C LYS A 181 -49.87 -24.32 -2.55
N ILE A 182 -50.38 -24.52 -1.34
CA ILE A 182 -49.87 -23.87 -0.13
C ILE A 182 -49.26 -24.94 0.76
N ASP A 183 -48.00 -24.74 1.15
CA ASP A 183 -47.27 -25.67 2.06
C ASP A 183 -47.43 -27.16 1.64
N GLY A 184 -47.34 -27.40 0.30
CA GLY A 184 -47.42 -28.74 -0.27
C GLY A 184 -48.82 -29.26 -0.57
N GLN A 185 -49.91 -28.57 -0.17
CA GLN A 185 -51.32 -28.99 -0.40
C GLN A 185 -52.01 -28.06 -1.42
N PHE A 186 -52.82 -28.67 -2.30
CA PHE A 186 -53.63 -27.93 -3.28
C PHE A 186 -54.95 -27.42 -2.69
N TYR A 187 -55.25 -26.16 -2.97
CA TYR A 187 -56.48 -25.49 -2.56
C TYR A 187 -57.11 -24.73 -3.74
N GLU A 188 -58.42 -24.64 -3.78
CA GLU A 188 -59.08 -23.57 -4.52
C GLU A 188 -58.76 -22.23 -3.82
N ILE A 189 -58.41 -21.16 -4.55
CA ILE A 189 -58.01 -19.90 -3.92
C ILE A 189 -59.10 -19.34 -3.00
N ALA A 190 -60.37 -19.56 -3.36
CA ALA A 190 -61.50 -19.14 -2.54
C ALA A 190 -61.64 -19.91 -1.20
N GLU A 191 -61.08 -21.10 -1.11
CA GLU A 191 -61.10 -21.98 0.08
C GLU A 191 -59.74 -22.08 0.76
N ALA A 192 -58.76 -21.21 0.37
CA ALA A 192 -57.43 -21.23 0.94
C ALA A 192 -57.44 -20.92 2.44
N PRO A 193 -56.70 -21.69 3.26
CA PRO A 193 -56.64 -21.47 4.69
C PRO A 193 -56.07 -20.10 5.05
N VAL A 194 -56.45 -19.53 6.16
CA VAL A 194 -55.88 -18.32 6.73
C VAL A 194 -54.46 -18.64 7.24
N LEU A 195 -53.45 -18.05 6.62
CA LEU A 195 -52.05 -18.28 6.96
C LEU A 195 -51.62 -17.49 8.19
N ASP A 196 -50.82 -18.12 9.06
CA ASP A 196 -50.29 -17.45 10.26
C ASP A 196 -48.98 -16.74 9.91
N LYS A 197 -48.96 -15.41 10.11
CA LYS A 197 -47.78 -14.55 9.86
C LYS A 197 -46.54 -14.94 10.64
N LYS A 198 -46.63 -15.81 11.65
CA LYS A 198 -45.49 -16.25 12.47
C LYS A 198 -44.65 -17.34 11.78
N TYR A 199 -45.28 -18.11 10.90
CA TYR A 199 -44.63 -19.21 10.19
C TYR A 199 -44.20 -18.83 8.80
N LYS A 200 -43.30 -19.61 8.25
CA LYS A 200 -42.84 -19.48 6.85
C LYS A 200 -43.79 -20.32 5.99
N HIS A 201 -44.21 -19.75 4.87
CA HIS A 201 -45.10 -20.39 3.91
C HIS A 201 -44.46 -20.45 2.52
N ASP A 202 -44.84 -21.49 1.77
CA ASP A 202 -44.57 -21.64 0.35
C ASP A 202 -45.90 -21.59 -0.40
N ILE A 203 -45.99 -20.74 -1.45
CA ILE A 203 -47.23 -20.59 -2.24
C ILE A 203 -46.85 -20.66 -3.73
N ASP A 204 -47.34 -21.69 -4.39
CA ASP A 204 -47.25 -21.90 -5.83
C ASP A 204 -48.61 -21.73 -6.48
N VAL A 205 -48.72 -20.89 -7.51
CA VAL A 205 -49.94 -20.72 -8.29
C VAL A 205 -49.98 -21.77 -9.37
N VAL A 206 -51.08 -22.53 -9.46
CA VAL A 206 -51.28 -23.49 -10.56
C VAL A 206 -51.68 -22.71 -11.82
N VAL A 207 -50.74 -22.57 -12.76
CA VAL A 207 -51.00 -21.86 -14.00
C VAL A 207 -51.62 -22.78 -15.05
N ASP A 208 -51.11 -24.03 -15.13
CA ASP A 208 -51.64 -25.00 -16.08
C ASP A 208 -51.50 -26.46 -15.59
N ARG A 209 -52.28 -27.36 -16.14
CA ARG A 209 -52.19 -28.81 -15.98
C ARG A 209 -52.10 -29.45 -17.33
N VAL A 210 -50.97 -30.07 -17.61
CA VAL A 210 -50.66 -30.56 -18.95
C VAL A 210 -50.34 -32.06 -18.94
N VAL A 211 -50.68 -32.71 -20.06
CA VAL A 211 -50.21 -34.06 -20.37
C VAL A 211 -49.30 -33.89 -21.55
N VAL A 212 -48.04 -34.27 -21.44
CA VAL A 212 -47.01 -34.05 -22.50
C VAL A 212 -47.42 -34.74 -23.79
N ARG A 213 -47.47 -33.98 -24.89
CA ARG A 213 -47.76 -34.40 -26.25
C ARG A 213 -47.01 -33.53 -27.22
N ALA A 214 -46.75 -33.99 -28.43
CA ALA A 214 -45.99 -33.26 -29.43
C ALA A 214 -46.64 -31.94 -29.91
N ASP A 215 -47.99 -31.80 -29.80
CA ASP A 215 -48.78 -30.64 -30.21
C ASP A 215 -48.92 -29.56 -29.13
N LEU A 216 -48.29 -29.77 -27.95
CA LEU A 216 -48.49 -28.91 -26.75
C LEU A 216 -47.51 -27.72 -26.69
N THR A 217 -46.57 -27.60 -27.56
CA THR A 217 -45.43 -26.64 -27.45
C THR A 217 -45.89 -25.19 -27.31
N ALA A 218 -46.83 -24.71 -28.10
CA ALA A 218 -47.32 -23.32 -28.03
C ALA A 218 -48.05 -23.04 -26.70
N ARG A 219 -48.94 -23.95 -26.27
CA ARG A 219 -49.67 -23.77 -24.98
C ARG A 219 -48.73 -23.84 -23.81
N LEU A 220 -47.70 -24.68 -23.86
CA LEU A 220 -46.70 -24.81 -22.81
C LEU A 220 -45.81 -23.55 -22.71
N ALA A 221 -45.46 -22.95 -23.87
CA ALA A 221 -44.77 -21.70 -23.89
C ALA A 221 -45.57 -20.56 -23.23
N ASP A 222 -46.84 -20.40 -23.57
CA ASP A 222 -47.72 -19.41 -22.96
C ASP A 222 -47.87 -19.62 -21.44
N SER A 223 -47.98 -20.88 -21.01
CA SER A 223 -48.10 -21.25 -19.58
C SER A 223 -46.81 -20.93 -18.82
N LEU A 224 -45.62 -21.26 -19.42
CA LEU A 224 -44.33 -20.95 -18.80
C LEU A 224 -44.06 -19.44 -18.76
N GLU A 225 -44.38 -18.68 -19.82
CA GLU A 225 -44.28 -17.20 -19.83
C GLU A 225 -45.16 -16.57 -18.74
N THR A 226 -46.37 -17.14 -18.54
CA THR A 226 -47.24 -16.67 -17.47
C THR A 226 -46.66 -16.96 -16.09
N CYS A 227 -46.08 -18.15 -15.88
CA CYS A 227 -45.34 -18.47 -14.64
C CYS A 227 -44.19 -17.50 -14.40
N LEU A 228 -43.32 -17.29 -15.38
CA LEU A 228 -42.15 -16.41 -15.30
C LEU A 228 -42.54 -14.99 -14.92
N ARG A 229 -43.62 -14.48 -15.54
CA ARG A 229 -44.15 -13.15 -15.22
C ARG A 229 -44.74 -13.03 -13.81
N LEU A 230 -45.40 -14.08 -13.31
CA LEU A 230 -45.99 -14.12 -11.96
C LEU A 230 -44.95 -14.28 -10.85
N ALA A 231 -43.95 -15.14 -11.07
CA ALA A 231 -42.99 -15.55 -10.09
C ALA A 231 -41.59 -14.96 -10.33
N ASP A 232 -41.51 -13.79 -10.94
CA ASP A 232 -40.26 -13.01 -11.16
C ASP A 232 -39.17 -13.82 -11.85
N GLY A 233 -39.53 -14.52 -12.92
CA GLY A 233 -38.61 -15.28 -13.77
C GLY A 233 -38.44 -16.76 -13.35
N LEU A 234 -39.36 -17.32 -12.51
CA LEU A 234 -39.31 -18.70 -12.10
C LEU A 234 -40.57 -19.45 -12.57
N ALA A 235 -40.39 -20.73 -12.93
CA ALA A 235 -41.47 -21.64 -13.22
C ALA A 235 -41.11 -23.05 -12.68
N ILE A 236 -42.14 -23.84 -12.32
CA ILE A 236 -41.95 -25.22 -11.85
C ILE A 236 -42.82 -26.14 -12.68
N ALA A 237 -42.25 -27.27 -13.13
CA ALA A 237 -42.98 -28.42 -13.60
C ALA A 237 -42.96 -29.50 -12.51
N GLU A 238 -44.13 -29.82 -11.93
CA GLU A 238 -44.30 -30.84 -10.88
C GLU A 238 -45.00 -32.06 -11.46
N PHE A 239 -44.44 -33.25 -11.24
CA PHE A 239 -45.00 -34.53 -11.75
C PHE A 239 -46.22 -34.94 -10.90
N ALA A 240 -47.35 -35.13 -11.53
CA ALA A 240 -48.54 -35.49 -10.82
C ALA A 240 -48.52 -36.95 -10.29
N ASP A 241 -47.75 -37.81 -10.91
CA ASP A 241 -47.75 -39.29 -10.68
C ASP A 241 -46.43 -39.77 -10.03
N LYS A 242 -45.51 -38.87 -9.61
CA LYS A 242 -44.26 -39.26 -8.97
C LYS A 242 -44.20 -38.68 -7.54
N PRO A 243 -44.86 -39.32 -6.55
CA PRO A 243 -44.74 -38.85 -5.16
C PRO A 243 -43.32 -39.09 -4.63
N LEU A 244 -42.85 -38.14 -3.82
CA LEU A 244 -41.59 -38.30 -3.09
C LEU A 244 -41.81 -39.10 -1.80
N PRO A 245 -40.86 -39.98 -1.41
CA PRO A 245 -40.89 -40.63 -0.11
C PRO A 245 -40.89 -39.58 1.02
N PRO A 246 -41.53 -39.83 2.15
CA PRO A 246 -41.56 -38.92 3.29
C PRO A 246 -40.14 -38.56 3.74
N GLY A 247 -39.79 -37.27 3.67
CA GLY A 247 -38.49 -36.74 4.09
C GLY A 247 -37.41 -36.61 2.98
N GLU A 248 -37.69 -37.02 1.76
CA GLU A 248 -36.86 -36.76 0.60
C GLU A 248 -37.30 -35.48 -0.13
N THR A 249 -36.31 -34.82 -0.81
CA THR A 249 -36.56 -33.67 -1.69
C THR A 249 -36.26 -34.08 -3.13
N SER A 250 -36.90 -33.45 -4.11
CA SER A 250 -36.63 -33.71 -5.53
C SER A 250 -35.16 -33.45 -5.90
N ALA A 251 -34.64 -34.16 -6.87
CA ALA A 251 -33.28 -34.03 -7.39
C ALA A 251 -33.06 -32.58 -7.85
N GLY A 252 -32.30 -31.79 -7.09
CA GLY A 252 -32.08 -30.34 -7.23
C GLY A 252 -32.55 -29.56 -6.00
N GLY A 253 -32.98 -30.23 -4.94
CA GLY A 253 -33.48 -29.64 -3.71
C GLY A 253 -32.42 -29.01 -2.81
N SER A 254 -32.80 -27.92 -2.20
CA SER A 254 -32.05 -27.02 -1.31
C SER A 254 -31.70 -27.61 0.05
N ALA A 255 -30.54 -27.12 0.62
CA ALA A 255 -30.22 -27.27 2.01
C ALA A 255 -31.24 -26.60 2.98
N ASN A 256 -32.12 -25.73 2.49
CA ASN A 256 -33.38 -25.35 3.16
C ASN A 256 -34.46 -26.34 2.72
N LYS A 257 -34.55 -27.46 3.45
CA LYS A 257 -35.63 -28.40 3.30
C LYS A 257 -36.96 -27.64 3.25
N SER A 258 -37.56 -27.53 2.04
CA SER A 258 -38.99 -27.30 1.97
C SER A 258 -39.61 -28.61 2.49
N LEU A 259 -40.05 -28.62 3.75
CA LEU A 259 -40.67 -29.75 4.42
C LEU A 259 -41.98 -30.21 3.74
N ASN A 260 -42.35 -29.53 2.64
CA ASN A 260 -43.69 -29.59 2.03
C ASN A 260 -43.67 -30.06 0.57
N GLU A 261 -42.55 -30.60 0.06
CA GLU A 261 -42.50 -31.21 -1.28
C GLU A 261 -43.13 -32.59 -1.21
N THR A 262 -44.22 -32.77 -1.98
CA THR A 262 -44.96 -34.02 -2.02
C THR A 262 -44.72 -34.84 -3.28
N HIS A 263 -44.23 -34.20 -4.36
CA HIS A 263 -44.01 -34.81 -5.66
C HIS A 263 -42.68 -34.32 -6.27
N GLU A 264 -42.14 -35.15 -7.18
CA GLU A 264 -40.96 -34.75 -7.95
C GLU A 264 -41.25 -33.49 -8.77
N ARG A 265 -40.31 -32.50 -8.75
CA ARG A 265 -40.46 -31.25 -9.46
C ARG A 265 -39.16 -30.82 -10.14
N VAL A 266 -39.31 -30.15 -11.29
CA VAL A 266 -38.19 -29.49 -12.00
C VAL A 266 -38.48 -28.01 -12.03
N MET A 267 -37.49 -27.21 -11.53
CA MET A 267 -37.58 -25.76 -11.55
C MET A 267 -36.86 -25.20 -12.78
N PHE A 268 -37.48 -24.24 -13.43
CA PHE A 268 -36.97 -23.47 -14.53
C PHE A 268 -36.74 -22.02 -14.10
N SER A 269 -35.76 -21.37 -14.68
CA SER A 269 -35.47 -19.97 -14.42
C SER A 269 -35.04 -19.23 -15.70
N GLU A 270 -35.73 -18.11 -15.94
CA GLU A 270 -35.29 -17.17 -17.00
C GLU A 270 -34.11 -16.31 -16.53
N LYS A 271 -33.96 -16.16 -15.22
CA LYS A 271 -32.85 -15.45 -14.57
C LYS A 271 -31.81 -16.44 -14.07
N PHE A 272 -30.58 -15.94 -13.83
CA PHE A 272 -29.57 -16.74 -13.15
C PHE A 272 -29.98 -16.99 -11.68
N ALA A 273 -30.77 -17.99 -11.45
CA ALA A 273 -31.26 -18.35 -10.12
C ALA A 273 -30.97 -19.81 -9.78
N CYS A 274 -30.50 -20.06 -8.56
CA CYS A 274 -30.34 -21.40 -8.04
C CYS A 274 -31.71 -21.92 -7.60
N PRO A 275 -32.22 -22.99 -8.20
CA PRO A 275 -33.52 -23.52 -7.84
C PRO A 275 -33.58 -24.04 -6.40
N VAL A 276 -32.41 -24.39 -5.87
CA VAL A 276 -32.23 -25.07 -4.58
C VAL A 276 -32.18 -24.07 -3.42
N SER A 277 -31.40 -23.00 -3.52
CA SER A 277 -31.16 -22.03 -2.41
C SER A 277 -31.95 -20.73 -2.56
N GLY A 278 -32.58 -20.51 -3.73
CA GLY A 278 -33.17 -19.20 -4.05
C GLY A 278 -32.18 -18.09 -4.30
N PHE A 279 -30.86 -18.41 -4.33
CA PHE A 279 -29.82 -17.46 -4.68
C PHE A 279 -29.99 -17.00 -6.11
N THR A 280 -30.08 -15.70 -6.34
CA THR A 280 -30.29 -15.09 -7.65
C THR A 280 -29.20 -14.08 -7.95
N ILE A 281 -28.75 -14.08 -9.20
CA ILE A 281 -27.88 -13.02 -9.73
C ILE A 281 -28.75 -12.19 -10.68
N PRO A 282 -29.06 -10.93 -10.35
CA PRO A 282 -30.03 -10.16 -11.14
C PRO A 282 -29.53 -9.88 -12.54
N GLU A 283 -28.26 -9.57 -12.71
CA GLU A 283 -27.67 -9.27 -14.01
C GLU A 283 -26.16 -9.42 -13.95
N ILE A 284 -25.55 -10.08 -14.95
CA ILE A 284 -24.09 -10.25 -15.01
C ILE A 284 -23.50 -9.20 -15.96
N GLU A 285 -23.18 -8.04 -15.39
CA GLU A 285 -22.56 -6.91 -16.05
C GLU A 285 -21.20 -6.55 -15.43
N PRO A 286 -20.31 -5.82 -16.12
CA PRO A 286 -19.02 -5.40 -15.56
C PRO A 286 -19.12 -4.63 -14.24
N ARG A 287 -20.22 -3.89 -14.01
CA ARG A 287 -20.46 -3.16 -12.72
C ARG A 287 -20.65 -4.10 -11.53
N LEU A 288 -21.14 -5.33 -11.74
CA LEU A 288 -21.27 -6.35 -10.69
C LEU A 288 -19.91 -6.71 -10.05
N PHE A 289 -18.85 -6.64 -10.83
CA PHE A 289 -17.48 -6.95 -10.39
C PHE A 289 -16.70 -5.72 -9.92
N SER A 290 -17.34 -4.56 -9.77
CA SER A 290 -16.70 -3.33 -9.30
C SER A 290 -16.88 -3.16 -7.80
N PHE A 291 -15.80 -3.19 -7.04
CA PHE A 291 -15.83 -2.86 -5.61
C PHE A 291 -15.90 -1.34 -5.33
N ASN A 292 -15.80 -0.49 -6.37
CA ASN A 292 -16.02 0.96 -6.29
C ASN A 292 -17.46 1.38 -6.63
N ASN A 293 -18.31 0.42 -7.00
CA ASN A 293 -19.70 0.65 -7.33
C ASN A 293 -20.60 -0.08 -6.30
N PRO A 294 -21.62 0.57 -5.73
CA PRO A 294 -22.54 -0.06 -4.77
C PRO A 294 -23.24 -1.33 -5.29
N PHE A 295 -23.34 -1.48 -6.61
CA PHE A 295 -23.92 -2.67 -7.23
C PHE A 295 -23.08 -3.94 -6.99
N GLY A 296 -21.75 -3.82 -7.00
CA GLY A 296 -20.81 -4.93 -6.82
C GLY A 296 -20.09 -4.96 -5.48
N ALA A 297 -19.96 -3.81 -4.79
CA ALA A 297 -19.22 -3.69 -3.53
C ALA A 297 -19.88 -4.48 -2.40
N CYS A 298 -19.08 -5.13 -1.57
CA CYS A 298 -19.56 -5.75 -0.33
C CYS A 298 -20.18 -4.68 0.58
N PRO A 299 -21.47 -4.81 0.97
CA PRO A 299 -22.15 -3.78 1.76
C PRO A 299 -21.64 -3.66 3.20
N THR A 300 -20.93 -4.68 3.71
CA THR A 300 -20.40 -4.69 5.07
C THR A 300 -19.11 -3.88 5.21
N CYS A 301 -18.28 -3.80 4.15
CA CYS A 301 -17.02 -3.05 4.16
C CYS A 301 -16.96 -1.99 3.05
N ASP A 302 -18.07 -1.69 2.37
CA ASP A 302 -18.13 -0.73 1.26
C ASP A 302 -17.03 -0.92 0.20
N GLY A 303 -16.69 -2.17 -0.10
CA GLY A 303 -15.65 -2.52 -1.07
C GLY A 303 -14.21 -2.33 -0.59
N LEU A 304 -13.98 -2.08 0.71
CA LEU A 304 -12.63 -1.92 1.26
C LEU A 304 -11.91 -3.26 1.47
N GLY A 305 -12.66 -4.35 1.69
CA GLY A 305 -12.12 -5.68 1.96
C GLY A 305 -11.66 -5.89 3.40
N SER A 306 -11.53 -4.83 4.17
CA SER A 306 -11.13 -4.86 5.58
C SER A 306 -12.04 -3.99 6.42
N GLN A 307 -12.05 -4.27 7.72
CA GLN A 307 -12.75 -3.47 8.73
C GLN A 307 -11.80 -3.17 9.87
N GLN A 308 -11.93 -1.97 10.44
CA GLN A 308 -11.29 -1.65 11.70
C GLN A 308 -12.06 -2.34 12.82
N LYS A 309 -11.38 -3.18 13.58
CA LYS A 309 -11.93 -3.86 14.76
C LYS A 309 -11.03 -3.62 15.96
N ILE A 310 -11.65 -3.58 17.14
CA ILE A 310 -10.88 -3.58 18.39
C ILE A 310 -10.10 -4.88 18.46
N ASP A 311 -8.80 -4.78 18.70
CA ASP A 311 -7.86 -5.89 18.76
C ASP A 311 -7.56 -6.24 20.22
N GLU A 312 -7.91 -7.43 20.63
CA GLU A 312 -7.71 -7.90 22.00
C GLU A 312 -6.23 -7.94 22.40
N ALA A 313 -5.32 -8.19 21.44
CA ALA A 313 -3.89 -8.15 21.67
C ALA A 313 -3.37 -6.72 21.95
N LEU A 314 -4.05 -5.69 21.44
CA LEU A 314 -3.74 -4.30 21.76
C LEU A 314 -4.40 -3.84 23.07
N ILE A 315 -5.50 -4.48 23.49
CA ILE A 315 -6.09 -4.27 24.82
C ILE A 315 -5.18 -4.84 25.90
N VAL A 316 -4.63 -6.06 25.70
CA VAL A 316 -3.73 -6.73 26.64
C VAL A 316 -2.36 -6.97 26.01
N PRO A 317 -1.55 -5.93 25.82
CA PRO A 317 -0.26 -6.03 25.12
C PRO A 317 0.80 -6.84 25.87
N GLU A 318 0.71 -6.90 27.21
CA GLU A 318 1.67 -7.58 28.09
C GLU A 318 0.91 -8.53 29.05
N PRO A 319 0.57 -9.73 28.59
CA PRO A 319 -0.27 -10.68 29.37
C PRO A 319 0.44 -11.19 30.65
N GLU A 320 1.74 -11.04 30.77
CA GLU A 320 2.49 -11.35 31.99
C GLU A 320 2.37 -10.29 33.11
N ARG A 321 1.82 -9.13 32.80
CA ARG A 321 1.50 -8.11 33.80
C ARG A 321 0.30 -8.49 34.64
N THR A 322 0.28 -8.04 35.88
CA THR A 322 -0.89 -8.14 36.74
C THR A 322 -1.96 -7.12 36.35
N LEU A 323 -3.23 -7.41 36.62
CA LEU A 323 -4.33 -6.50 36.35
C LEU A 323 -4.13 -5.16 37.06
N LYS A 324 -3.63 -5.18 38.30
CA LYS A 324 -3.29 -3.98 39.08
C LYS A 324 -2.19 -3.13 38.44
N ASN A 325 -1.20 -3.77 37.78
CA ASN A 325 -0.07 -3.09 37.14
C ASN A 325 -0.35 -2.73 35.69
N GLY A 326 -1.63 -2.71 35.27
CA GLY A 326 -2.04 -2.21 33.97
C GLY A 326 -1.92 -3.21 32.83
N ALA A 327 -2.16 -4.50 33.07
CA ALA A 327 -2.28 -5.50 32.00
C ALA A 327 -3.31 -5.07 30.94
N ILE A 328 -4.37 -4.36 31.33
CA ILE A 328 -5.40 -3.81 30.44
C ILE A 328 -5.03 -2.39 30.04
N ALA A 329 -4.45 -2.24 28.88
CA ALA A 329 -3.86 -0.97 28.39
C ALA A 329 -4.85 0.22 28.34
N PRO A 330 -6.13 0.09 27.90
CA PRO A 330 -7.09 1.18 27.91
C PRO A 330 -7.35 1.77 29.31
N TRP A 331 -7.20 0.96 30.38
CA TRP A 331 -7.44 1.32 31.76
C TRP A 331 -6.18 1.65 32.57
N ALA A 332 -5.01 1.28 32.05
CA ALA A 332 -3.72 1.38 32.75
C ALA A 332 -3.32 2.81 33.18
N LYS A 333 -3.74 3.82 32.42
CA LYS A 333 -3.42 5.23 32.68
C LYS A 333 -4.52 6.00 33.42
N SER A 334 -5.61 5.35 33.74
CA SER A 334 -6.73 6.03 34.42
C SER A 334 -6.46 6.15 35.90
N SER A 335 -6.56 7.38 36.44
CA SER A 335 -6.53 7.67 37.86
C SER A 335 -7.86 7.34 38.58
N SER A 336 -8.89 6.97 37.82
CA SER A 336 -10.22 6.70 38.40
C SER A 336 -10.23 5.34 39.08
N PRO A 337 -10.74 5.24 40.33
CA PRO A 337 -10.89 3.99 41.05
C PRO A 337 -11.94 3.06 40.42
N TYR A 338 -12.80 3.59 39.54
CA TYR A 338 -13.88 2.89 38.88
C TYR A 338 -13.43 1.58 38.19
N TYR A 339 -12.31 1.61 37.44
CA TYR A 339 -11.85 0.44 36.72
C TYR A 339 -11.33 -0.68 37.63
N ASN A 340 -10.63 -0.30 38.70
CA ASN A 340 -10.16 -1.28 39.70
C ASN A 340 -11.34 -1.91 40.44
N GLN A 341 -12.33 -1.13 40.85
CA GLN A 341 -13.55 -1.62 41.50
C GLN A 341 -14.39 -2.51 40.57
N THR A 342 -14.41 -2.18 39.27
CA THR A 342 -15.03 -3.03 38.25
C THR A 342 -14.33 -4.39 38.16
N LEU A 343 -12.99 -4.40 38.11
CA LEU A 343 -12.22 -5.64 38.07
C LEU A 343 -12.33 -6.45 39.36
N GLU A 344 -12.45 -5.81 40.53
CA GLU A 344 -12.68 -6.49 41.80
C GLU A 344 -14.04 -7.19 41.84
N ALA A 345 -15.08 -6.55 41.32
CA ALA A 345 -16.40 -7.15 41.21
C ALA A 345 -16.41 -8.38 40.27
N LEU A 346 -15.76 -8.24 39.11
CA LEU A 346 -15.55 -9.36 38.17
C LEU A 346 -14.68 -10.46 38.81
N GLY A 347 -13.64 -10.09 39.57
CA GLY A 347 -12.78 -11.03 40.28
C GLY A 347 -13.53 -11.88 41.33
N LYS A 348 -14.49 -11.26 42.04
CA LYS A 348 -15.38 -12.02 42.97
C LYS A 348 -16.29 -13.00 42.24
N ALA A 349 -16.78 -12.63 41.05
CA ALA A 349 -17.68 -13.48 40.26
C ALA A 349 -16.92 -14.61 39.52
N PHE A 350 -15.74 -14.38 39.02
CA PHE A 350 -14.96 -15.31 38.20
C PHE A 350 -13.73 -15.92 38.89
N GLY A 351 -13.49 -15.61 40.16
CA GLY A 351 -12.45 -16.29 40.96
C GLY A 351 -11.01 -15.78 40.75
N PHE A 352 -10.80 -14.52 40.44
CA PHE A 352 -9.47 -13.94 40.29
C PHE A 352 -9.26 -12.70 41.17
N LYS A 353 -8.01 -12.26 41.35
CA LYS A 353 -7.61 -11.08 42.12
C LYS A 353 -6.93 -10.06 41.24
N LEU A 354 -6.93 -8.79 41.63
CA LEU A 354 -6.18 -7.74 40.92
C LEU A 354 -4.67 -8.02 40.82
N SER A 355 -4.11 -8.80 41.73
CA SER A 355 -2.72 -9.26 41.74
C SER A 355 -2.44 -10.41 40.77
N SER A 356 -3.47 -11.03 40.19
CA SER A 356 -3.31 -12.09 39.19
C SER A 356 -2.75 -11.52 37.89
N LYS A 357 -1.87 -12.26 37.22
CA LYS A 357 -1.47 -11.95 35.86
C LYS A 357 -2.61 -12.26 34.91
N TRP A 358 -2.62 -11.63 33.73
CA TRP A 358 -3.63 -11.94 32.72
C TRP A 358 -3.55 -13.42 32.29
N THR A 359 -2.35 -13.97 32.14
CA THR A 359 -2.10 -15.38 31.80
C THR A 359 -2.64 -16.38 32.84
N ASP A 360 -2.79 -15.96 34.08
CA ASP A 360 -3.28 -16.83 35.19
C ASP A 360 -4.82 -16.88 35.26
N LEU A 361 -5.51 -16.04 34.46
CA LEU A 361 -6.97 -16.02 34.40
C LEU A 361 -7.50 -17.19 33.56
N THR A 362 -8.63 -17.74 33.97
CA THR A 362 -9.36 -18.72 33.16
C THR A 362 -9.88 -18.07 31.86
N GLU A 363 -10.00 -18.83 30.77
CA GLU A 363 -10.56 -18.35 29.52
C GLU A 363 -11.94 -17.69 29.71
N LYS A 364 -12.77 -18.23 30.59
CA LYS A 364 -14.09 -17.67 30.95
C LYS A 364 -13.95 -16.28 31.57
N ALA A 365 -12.95 -16.07 32.42
CA ALA A 365 -12.67 -14.77 33.05
C ALA A 365 -12.13 -13.76 32.03
N GLN A 366 -11.20 -14.18 31.18
CA GLN A 366 -10.65 -13.35 30.10
C GLN A 366 -11.76 -12.91 29.13
N HIS A 367 -12.61 -13.86 28.70
CA HIS A 367 -13.75 -13.57 27.83
C HIS A 367 -14.75 -12.61 28.50
N ALA A 368 -15.07 -12.82 29.78
CA ALA A 368 -15.97 -11.93 30.53
C ALA A 368 -15.43 -10.49 30.60
N ILE A 369 -14.13 -10.31 30.81
CA ILE A 369 -13.49 -9.00 30.84
C ILE A 369 -13.50 -8.34 29.45
N LEU A 370 -13.19 -9.09 28.40
CA LEU A 370 -13.09 -8.54 27.05
C LEU A 370 -14.46 -8.35 26.37
N GLN A 371 -15.31 -9.38 26.38
CA GLN A 371 -16.54 -9.41 25.60
C GLN A 371 -17.80 -9.13 26.44
N GLY A 372 -17.68 -9.19 27.78
CA GLY A 372 -18.81 -8.93 28.69
C GLY A 372 -19.46 -10.17 29.26
N THR A 373 -20.54 -9.96 30.01
CA THR A 373 -21.26 -11.03 30.73
C THR A 373 -22.76 -11.05 30.41
N GLU A 374 -23.34 -12.25 30.26
CA GLU A 374 -24.79 -12.42 30.17
C GLU A 374 -25.44 -12.39 31.57
N GLU A 375 -24.68 -12.79 32.60
CA GLU A 375 -25.13 -12.81 33.99
C GLU A 375 -24.98 -11.42 34.61
N LYS A 376 -25.96 -11.11 35.52
CA LYS A 376 -25.91 -9.86 36.29
C LYS A 376 -24.91 -9.97 37.43
N ILE A 377 -23.98 -9.01 37.50
CA ILE A 377 -22.98 -8.91 38.53
C ILE A 377 -23.25 -7.71 39.42
N VAL A 378 -23.01 -7.85 40.72
CA VAL A 378 -23.13 -6.76 41.69
C VAL A 378 -21.81 -5.98 41.69
N PHE A 379 -21.85 -4.74 41.26
CA PHE A 379 -20.74 -3.79 41.32
C PHE A 379 -20.91 -2.87 42.51
N HIS A 380 -19.84 -2.73 43.25
CA HIS A 380 -19.75 -1.78 44.36
C HIS A 380 -18.79 -0.67 43.95
N TYR A 381 -19.30 0.56 43.92
CA TYR A 381 -18.52 1.74 43.56
C TYR A 381 -18.47 2.70 44.74
N GLU A 382 -17.25 3.17 45.05
CA GLU A 382 -16.97 4.13 46.08
C GLU A 382 -16.10 5.28 45.53
N ASP A 383 -16.57 6.49 45.62
CA ASP A 383 -15.89 7.69 45.18
C ASP A 383 -15.82 8.68 46.37
N GLY A 384 -14.99 8.32 47.36
CA GLY A 384 -14.66 9.13 48.56
C GLY A 384 -15.85 9.71 49.34
N ALA A 385 -16.86 10.24 48.63
CA ALA A 385 -18.04 10.87 49.23
C ALA A 385 -19.34 10.09 49.07
N ARG A 386 -19.38 9.12 48.12
CA ARG A 386 -20.59 8.34 47.81
C ARG A 386 -20.25 6.89 47.57
N SER A 387 -21.04 5.98 48.16
CA SER A 387 -20.97 4.55 47.91
C SER A 387 -22.31 4.08 47.39
N TYR A 388 -22.33 3.28 46.30
CA TYR A 388 -23.54 2.70 45.75
C TYR A 388 -23.29 1.32 45.13
N ASN A 389 -24.32 0.49 45.23
CA ASN A 389 -24.34 -0.83 44.58
C ASN A 389 -25.20 -0.78 43.30
N THR A 390 -24.75 -1.40 42.25
CA THR A 390 -25.51 -1.59 41.02
C THR A 390 -25.38 -3.02 40.56
N THR A 391 -26.53 -3.62 40.19
CA THR A 391 -26.58 -4.99 39.65
C THR A 391 -26.87 -4.91 38.15
N LYS A 392 -25.92 -5.22 37.33
CA LYS A 392 -26.03 -5.15 35.86
C LYS A 392 -25.13 -6.16 35.18
N ASN A 393 -25.38 -6.41 33.90
CA ASN A 393 -24.45 -7.14 33.06
C ASN A 393 -23.21 -6.25 32.81
N PHE A 394 -22.06 -6.85 32.74
CA PHE A 394 -20.86 -6.13 32.32
C PHE A 394 -20.81 -6.10 30.79
N GLU A 395 -20.67 -4.91 30.23
CA GLU A 395 -20.67 -4.69 28.77
C GLU A 395 -19.46 -5.34 28.07
N GLY A 396 -18.32 -5.46 28.76
CA GLY A 396 -17.05 -5.85 28.18
C GLY A 396 -16.26 -4.66 27.62
N ILE A 397 -14.94 -4.83 27.56
CA ILE A 397 -14.04 -3.76 27.10
C ILE A 397 -14.17 -3.55 25.59
N VAL A 398 -14.24 -4.63 24.81
CA VAL A 398 -14.35 -4.58 23.35
C VAL A 398 -15.65 -3.90 22.92
N PRO A 399 -16.84 -4.34 23.34
CA PRO A 399 -18.10 -3.67 22.99
C PRO A 399 -18.17 -2.22 23.48
N ASN A 400 -17.63 -1.94 24.68
CA ASN A 400 -17.58 -0.57 25.21
C ASN A 400 -16.75 0.37 24.32
N LEU A 401 -15.56 -0.06 23.91
CA LEU A 401 -14.71 0.73 23.03
C LEU A 401 -15.32 0.92 21.65
N GLU A 402 -15.95 -0.15 21.06
CA GLU A 402 -16.64 -0.07 19.78
C GLU A 402 -17.82 0.91 19.82
N ARG A 403 -18.64 0.84 20.86
CA ARG A 403 -19.77 1.76 21.06
C ARG A 403 -19.26 3.20 21.18
N ARG A 404 -18.29 3.44 22.06
CA ARG A 404 -17.70 4.79 22.27
C ARG A 404 -17.07 5.35 21.01
N TRP A 405 -16.42 4.53 20.20
CA TRP A 405 -15.85 4.95 18.92
C TRP A 405 -16.91 5.42 17.92
N LYS A 406 -18.07 4.72 17.89
CA LYS A 406 -19.21 5.09 17.04
C LYS A 406 -19.95 6.33 17.52
N GLU A 407 -20.10 6.48 18.83
CA GLU A 407 -20.92 7.55 19.45
C GLU A 407 -20.16 8.86 19.72
N THR A 408 -18.81 8.85 19.73
CA THR A 408 -18.04 10.05 20.08
C THR A 408 -17.97 11.05 18.93
N ASP A 409 -18.24 12.34 19.24
CA ASP A 409 -18.01 13.46 18.33
C ASP A 409 -16.59 14.06 18.48
N SER A 410 -15.87 13.67 19.53
CA SER A 410 -14.51 14.15 19.78
C SER A 410 -13.49 13.42 18.89
N ALA A 411 -12.82 14.14 18.00
CA ALA A 411 -11.74 13.61 17.17
C ALA A 411 -10.59 13.03 18.02
N TRP A 412 -10.25 13.67 19.14
CA TRP A 412 -9.23 13.17 20.06
C TRP A 412 -9.64 11.85 20.72
N ALA A 413 -10.89 11.73 21.19
CA ALA A 413 -11.37 10.50 21.82
C ALA A 413 -11.43 9.35 20.79
N ARG A 414 -11.79 9.64 19.52
CA ARG A 414 -11.78 8.66 18.43
C ARG A 414 -10.37 8.18 18.15
N GLU A 415 -9.41 9.08 17.99
CA GLU A 415 -8.00 8.77 17.78
C GLU A 415 -7.40 7.93 18.93
N GLU A 416 -7.77 8.23 20.19
CA GLU A 416 -7.30 7.45 21.34
C GLU A 416 -7.86 6.01 21.31
N ILE A 417 -9.11 5.80 20.88
CA ILE A 417 -9.70 4.45 20.74
C ILE A 417 -9.11 3.73 19.53
N GLU A 418 -8.85 4.41 18.42
CA GLU A 418 -8.24 3.84 17.22
C GLU A 418 -6.86 3.21 17.48
N ARG A 419 -6.17 3.62 18.55
CA ARG A 419 -4.92 2.98 19.00
C ARG A 419 -5.10 1.51 19.44
N TYR A 420 -6.32 1.10 19.73
CA TYR A 420 -6.66 -0.28 20.10
C TYR A 420 -7.35 -1.03 18.97
N MET A 421 -7.32 -0.49 17.74
CA MET A 421 -7.92 -1.09 16.57
C MET A 421 -6.86 -1.61 15.61
N SER A 422 -7.17 -2.73 14.97
CA SER A 422 -6.41 -3.27 13.85
C SER A 422 -7.32 -3.50 12.65
N ALA A 423 -6.72 -3.48 11.45
CA ALA A 423 -7.44 -3.79 10.22
C ALA A 423 -7.53 -5.31 10.06
N ALA A 424 -8.73 -5.85 10.13
CA ALA A 424 -9.01 -7.27 9.90
C ALA A 424 -9.75 -7.48 8.57
N PRO A 425 -9.56 -8.62 7.88
CA PRO A 425 -10.36 -8.96 6.70
C PRO A 425 -11.86 -8.91 7.02
N CYS A 426 -12.64 -8.35 6.11
CA CYS A 426 -14.09 -8.28 6.26
C CYS A 426 -14.69 -9.69 6.32
N PRO A 427 -15.43 -10.07 7.37
CA PRO A 427 -15.97 -11.43 7.53
C PRO A 427 -17.03 -11.79 6.49
N ALA A 428 -17.72 -10.80 5.92
CA ALA A 428 -18.77 -11.04 4.92
C ALA A 428 -18.22 -11.36 3.53
N CYS A 429 -17.09 -10.74 3.14
CA CYS A 429 -16.47 -10.97 1.84
C CYS A 429 -15.09 -11.64 1.92
N ASN A 430 -14.63 -12.02 3.11
CA ASN A 430 -13.30 -12.63 3.33
C ASN A 430 -12.14 -11.86 2.65
N GLY A 431 -12.23 -10.53 2.64
CA GLY A 431 -11.22 -9.67 2.01
C GLY A 431 -11.38 -9.45 0.50
N PHE A 432 -12.30 -10.14 -0.17
CA PHE A 432 -12.48 -10.04 -1.63
C PHE A 432 -13.19 -8.77 -2.11
N ARG A 433 -13.68 -7.91 -1.21
CA ARG A 433 -14.28 -6.59 -1.50
C ARG A 433 -15.64 -6.61 -2.21
N LEU A 434 -16.09 -7.75 -2.71
CA LEU A 434 -17.27 -7.90 -3.57
C LEU A 434 -18.42 -8.60 -2.86
N LYS A 435 -19.63 -8.42 -3.40
CA LYS A 435 -20.83 -9.15 -2.99
C LYS A 435 -20.75 -10.64 -3.32
N PRO A 436 -21.50 -11.51 -2.61
CA PRO A 436 -21.57 -12.94 -2.89
C PRO A 436 -21.98 -13.26 -4.33
N GLU A 437 -22.85 -12.44 -4.94
CA GLU A 437 -23.32 -12.61 -6.31
C GLU A 437 -22.18 -12.46 -7.33
N ALA A 438 -21.28 -11.51 -7.11
CA ALA A 438 -20.09 -11.32 -7.96
C ALA A 438 -19.09 -12.48 -7.77
N LEU A 439 -18.91 -12.94 -6.52
CA LEU A 439 -18.01 -14.05 -6.18
C LEU A 439 -18.57 -15.43 -6.61
N ALA A 440 -19.86 -15.51 -6.88
CA ALA A 440 -20.48 -16.70 -7.42
C ALA A 440 -20.16 -16.95 -8.90
N VAL A 441 -19.74 -15.92 -9.65
CA VAL A 441 -19.34 -16.03 -11.05
C VAL A 441 -17.88 -16.45 -11.16
N LYS A 442 -17.62 -17.56 -11.87
CA LYS A 442 -16.29 -18.16 -11.97
C LYS A 442 -15.88 -18.41 -13.42
N ILE A 443 -14.58 -18.35 -13.67
CA ILE A 443 -13.92 -18.83 -14.89
C ILE A 443 -12.89 -19.87 -14.44
N ASN A 444 -12.89 -21.03 -15.04
CA ASN A 444 -12.02 -22.14 -14.64
C ASN A 444 -12.02 -22.35 -13.10
N LYS A 445 -13.23 -22.45 -12.53
CA LYS A 445 -13.50 -22.67 -11.08
C LYS A 445 -13.08 -21.54 -10.12
N LEU A 446 -12.45 -20.48 -10.61
CA LEU A 446 -11.99 -19.35 -9.79
C LEU A 446 -12.87 -18.11 -10.00
N HIS A 447 -13.21 -17.41 -8.93
CA HIS A 447 -13.86 -16.11 -9.01
C HIS A 447 -12.83 -14.98 -9.11
N ILE A 448 -13.26 -13.81 -9.57
CA ILE A 448 -12.39 -12.66 -9.82
C ILE A 448 -11.51 -12.28 -8.61
N GLY A 449 -12.04 -12.36 -7.39
CA GLY A 449 -11.30 -12.06 -6.17
C GLY A 449 -10.12 -13.02 -5.92
N GLN A 450 -10.26 -14.31 -6.22
CA GLN A 450 -9.17 -15.28 -6.10
C GLN A 450 -8.07 -15.01 -7.14
N VAL A 451 -8.46 -14.71 -8.37
CA VAL A 451 -7.50 -14.37 -9.42
C VAL A 451 -6.72 -13.10 -9.09
N THR A 452 -7.35 -12.10 -8.49
CA THR A 452 -6.65 -10.87 -8.07
C THR A 452 -5.68 -11.07 -6.91
N GLN A 453 -5.88 -12.09 -6.08
CA GLN A 453 -4.95 -12.42 -4.99
C GLN A 453 -3.70 -13.16 -5.45
N MET A 454 -3.70 -13.73 -6.65
CA MET A 454 -2.52 -14.36 -7.23
C MET A 454 -1.38 -13.35 -7.40
N SER A 455 -0.13 -13.81 -7.28
CA SER A 455 1.00 -13.02 -7.74
C SER A 455 0.91 -12.79 -9.26
N ILE A 456 1.47 -11.68 -9.73
CA ILE A 456 1.45 -11.31 -11.16
C ILE A 456 1.99 -12.46 -12.03
N ARG A 457 3.03 -13.17 -11.57
CA ARG A 457 3.57 -14.35 -12.23
C ARG A 457 2.52 -15.46 -12.37
N ILE A 458 1.88 -15.86 -11.28
CA ILE A 458 0.86 -16.91 -11.29
C ILE A 458 -0.36 -16.48 -12.09
N ALA A 459 -0.77 -15.20 -11.95
CA ALA A 459 -1.88 -14.67 -12.75
C ALA A 459 -1.58 -14.70 -14.25
N ARG A 460 -0.36 -14.31 -14.67
CA ARG A 460 0.08 -14.41 -16.07
C ARG A 460 -0.04 -15.82 -16.59
N ASP A 461 0.53 -16.78 -15.89
CA ASP A 461 0.52 -18.19 -16.29
C ASP A 461 -0.92 -18.74 -16.35
N TRP A 462 -1.78 -18.34 -15.41
CA TRP A 462 -3.20 -18.69 -15.41
C TRP A 462 -3.94 -18.13 -16.63
N PHE A 463 -3.71 -16.84 -16.98
CA PHE A 463 -4.34 -16.25 -18.17
C PHE A 463 -3.79 -16.82 -19.49
N GLU A 464 -2.51 -17.25 -19.52
CA GLU A 464 -1.93 -17.91 -20.69
C GLU A 464 -2.59 -19.28 -20.96
N THR A 465 -2.85 -20.07 -19.93
CA THR A 465 -3.48 -21.40 -20.06
C THR A 465 -5.01 -21.35 -20.14
N LEU A 466 -5.63 -20.19 -19.81
CA LEU A 466 -7.08 -20.05 -19.73
C LEU A 466 -7.84 -20.47 -20.99
N PRO A 467 -7.40 -20.21 -22.23
CA PRO A 467 -8.09 -20.66 -23.47
C PRO A 467 -8.30 -22.17 -23.57
N GLU A 468 -7.43 -22.96 -22.94
CA GLU A 468 -7.53 -24.44 -22.94
C GLU A 468 -8.72 -24.93 -22.11
N HIS A 469 -9.20 -24.08 -21.17
CA HIS A 469 -10.29 -24.38 -20.27
C HIS A 469 -11.62 -23.71 -20.65
N MET A 470 -11.68 -23.09 -21.84
CA MET A 470 -12.87 -22.41 -22.35
C MET A 470 -13.35 -23.09 -23.65
N ASN A 471 -14.68 -23.02 -23.86
CA ASN A 471 -15.24 -23.50 -25.11
C ASN A 471 -14.95 -22.51 -26.28
N ALA A 472 -15.22 -22.93 -27.53
CA ALA A 472 -14.94 -22.15 -28.76
C ALA A 472 -15.61 -20.75 -28.71
N LYS A 473 -16.88 -20.66 -28.28
CA LYS A 473 -17.62 -19.38 -28.18
C LYS A 473 -17.03 -18.45 -27.13
N GLN A 474 -16.66 -19.00 -25.96
CA GLN A 474 -16.00 -18.22 -24.94
C GLN A 474 -14.64 -17.68 -25.38
N ASN A 475 -13.85 -18.50 -26.08
CA ASN A 475 -12.56 -18.10 -26.64
C ASN A 475 -12.70 -16.99 -27.69
N GLU A 476 -13.69 -17.05 -28.56
CA GLU A 476 -13.97 -16.02 -29.58
C GLU A 476 -14.27 -14.65 -28.89
N ILE A 477 -15.07 -14.68 -27.84
CA ILE A 477 -15.39 -13.46 -27.05
C ILE A 477 -14.16 -12.94 -26.28
N ALA A 478 -13.37 -13.85 -25.69
CA ALA A 478 -12.29 -13.50 -24.77
C ALA A 478 -11.00 -13.04 -25.46
N VAL A 479 -10.76 -13.39 -26.72
CA VAL A 479 -9.46 -13.23 -27.40
C VAL A 479 -8.89 -11.82 -27.30
N ARG A 480 -9.70 -10.78 -27.53
CA ARG A 480 -9.26 -9.37 -27.47
C ARG A 480 -8.99 -8.93 -26.02
N ILE A 481 -9.83 -9.36 -25.08
CA ILE A 481 -9.72 -9.02 -23.67
C ILE A 481 -8.47 -9.68 -23.07
N LEU A 482 -8.24 -10.97 -23.39
CA LEU A 482 -7.08 -11.71 -22.93
C LEU A 482 -5.77 -11.13 -23.46
N LYS A 483 -5.76 -10.64 -24.70
CA LYS A 483 -4.58 -9.96 -25.25
C LYS A 483 -4.16 -8.77 -24.36
N GLU A 484 -5.10 -7.88 -24.03
CA GLU A 484 -4.84 -6.70 -23.23
C GLU A 484 -4.36 -7.06 -21.79
N ILE A 485 -4.99 -8.09 -21.17
CA ILE A 485 -4.59 -8.56 -19.84
C ILE A 485 -3.17 -9.13 -19.87
N ARG A 486 -2.85 -9.99 -20.85
CA ARG A 486 -1.55 -10.65 -20.98
C ARG A 486 -0.42 -9.66 -21.24
N GLU A 487 -0.64 -8.70 -22.13
CA GLU A 487 0.35 -7.66 -22.42
C GLU A 487 0.67 -6.85 -21.17
N ARG A 488 -0.33 -6.39 -20.39
CA ARG A 488 -0.13 -5.65 -19.16
C ARG A 488 0.56 -6.48 -18.07
N LEU A 489 0.17 -7.74 -17.89
CA LEU A 489 0.83 -8.65 -16.95
C LEU A 489 2.29 -8.90 -17.33
N ARG A 490 2.57 -9.04 -18.63
CA ARG A 490 3.93 -9.17 -19.16
C ARG A 490 4.77 -7.95 -18.81
N PHE A 491 4.28 -6.74 -19.06
CA PHE A 491 5.01 -5.53 -18.72
C PHE A 491 5.29 -5.40 -17.21
N LEU A 492 4.34 -5.74 -16.35
CA LEU A 492 4.57 -5.78 -14.90
C LEU A 492 5.64 -6.80 -14.51
N ASN A 493 5.68 -7.94 -15.17
CA ASN A 493 6.72 -8.95 -14.98
C ASN A 493 8.10 -8.44 -15.45
N ASP A 494 8.14 -7.78 -16.62
CA ASP A 494 9.38 -7.29 -17.22
C ASP A 494 10.03 -6.14 -16.42
N VAL A 495 9.24 -5.38 -15.64
CA VAL A 495 9.76 -4.37 -14.71
C VAL A 495 10.07 -4.94 -13.30
N GLY A 496 10.09 -6.26 -13.13
CA GLY A 496 10.47 -6.93 -11.87
C GLY A 496 9.41 -6.85 -10.76
N LEU A 497 8.12 -6.83 -11.10
CA LEU A 497 7.00 -6.79 -10.16
C LEU A 497 6.20 -8.09 -10.09
N GLU A 498 6.76 -9.19 -10.57
CA GLU A 498 6.10 -10.50 -10.64
C GLU A 498 5.60 -11.04 -9.28
N TYR A 499 6.19 -10.58 -8.17
CA TYR A 499 5.84 -11.02 -6.83
C TYR A 499 4.62 -10.30 -6.23
N LEU A 500 4.19 -9.17 -6.78
CA LEU A 500 3.02 -8.43 -6.31
C LEU A 500 1.73 -9.14 -6.69
N SER A 501 0.68 -8.98 -5.86
CA SER A 501 -0.67 -9.38 -6.24
C SER A 501 -1.46 -8.22 -6.84
N LEU A 502 -2.40 -8.52 -7.74
CA LEU A 502 -3.28 -7.50 -8.33
C LEU A 502 -4.20 -6.82 -7.30
N SER A 503 -4.53 -7.53 -6.20
CA SER A 503 -5.35 -7.02 -5.10
C SER A 503 -4.60 -6.13 -4.13
N ARG A 504 -3.25 -6.05 -4.20
CA ARG A 504 -2.44 -5.27 -3.26
C ARG A 504 -2.81 -3.79 -3.33
N ASN A 505 -3.05 -3.20 -2.18
CA ASN A 505 -3.42 -1.79 -2.06
C ASN A 505 -2.24 -0.91 -2.48
N SER A 506 -2.49 0.11 -3.32
CA SER A 506 -1.47 1.05 -3.78
C SER A 506 -0.80 1.83 -2.66
N GLY A 507 -1.50 2.08 -1.55
CA GLY A 507 -0.94 2.77 -0.38
C GLY A 507 0.10 1.95 0.41
N THR A 508 0.24 0.64 0.12
CA THR A 508 1.23 -0.26 0.75
C THR A 508 2.46 -0.51 -0.10
N LEU A 509 2.51 0.08 -1.29
CA LEU A 509 3.63 -0.05 -2.23
C LEU A 509 4.80 0.86 -1.83
N SER A 510 6.01 0.40 -2.05
CA SER A 510 7.18 1.27 -1.98
C SER A 510 7.16 2.31 -3.12
N GLY A 511 7.96 3.36 -2.99
CA GLY A 511 8.11 4.39 -4.03
C GLY A 511 8.51 3.78 -5.38
N GLY A 512 9.51 2.91 -5.39
CA GLY A 512 10.00 2.23 -6.59
C GLY A 512 8.97 1.26 -7.18
N GLU A 513 8.24 0.47 -6.36
CA GLU A 513 7.15 -0.39 -6.85
C GLU A 513 6.07 0.42 -7.57
N SER A 514 5.64 1.53 -6.97
CA SER A 514 4.64 2.41 -7.56
C SER A 514 5.09 3.05 -8.87
N GLN A 515 6.33 3.47 -8.93
CA GLN A 515 6.94 4.05 -10.14
C GLN A 515 6.99 3.03 -11.27
N ARG A 516 7.42 1.80 -11.00
CA ARG A 516 7.46 0.72 -11.99
C ARG A 516 6.08 0.28 -12.48
N ILE A 517 5.05 0.33 -11.60
CA ILE A 517 3.66 0.11 -12.04
C ILE A 517 3.22 1.16 -13.05
N ARG A 518 3.55 2.44 -12.80
CA ARG A 518 3.25 3.53 -13.75
C ARG A 518 4.02 3.35 -15.06
N LEU A 519 5.30 2.98 -14.99
CA LEU A 519 6.12 2.70 -16.15
C LEU A 519 5.51 1.57 -16.99
N ALA A 520 5.15 0.44 -16.38
CA ALA A 520 4.50 -0.68 -17.06
C ALA A 520 3.17 -0.28 -17.73
N SER A 521 2.36 0.57 -17.06
CA SER A 521 1.09 1.07 -17.62
C SER A 521 1.33 1.98 -18.84
N GLN A 522 2.37 2.81 -18.81
CA GLN A 522 2.70 3.70 -19.94
C GLN A 522 3.25 2.93 -21.14
N ILE A 523 4.08 1.91 -20.93
CA ILE A 523 4.57 1.03 -21.99
C ILE A 523 3.39 0.32 -22.66
N GLY A 524 2.44 -0.18 -21.87
CA GLY A 524 1.23 -0.83 -22.36
C GLY A 524 0.35 0.07 -23.23
N SER A 525 0.50 1.39 -23.16
CA SER A 525 -0.23 2.34 -24.02
C SER A 525 0.29 2.38 -25.47
N GLY A 526 1.50 1.87 -25.74
CA GLY A 526 2.11 1.83 -27.07
C GLY A 526 2.34 3.19 -27.72
N LEU A 527 2.47 4.25 -26.90
CA LEU A 527 2.70 5.62 -27.40
C LEU A 527 4.07 5.74 -28.06
N THR A 528 4.13 6.43 -29.20
CA THR A 528 5.35 6.71 -29.95
C THR A 528 5.55 8.20 -30.15
N GLY A 529 6.83 8.64 -30.26
CA GLY A 529 7.17 10.05 -30.44
C GLY A 529 7.00 10.88 -29.17
N VAL A 530 6.97 10.24 -27.98
CA VAL A 530 6.82 10.86 -26.67
C VAL A 530 8.19 11.06 -26.02
N LEU A 531 8.30 12.06 -25.16
CA LEU A 531 9.42 12.28 -24.26
C LEU A 531 9.08 11.70 -22.88
N TYR A 532 9.73 10.63 -22.47
CA TYR A 532 9.62 10.10 -21.12
C TYR A 532 10.73 10.66 -20.22
N VAL A 533 10.37 11.13 -19.04
CA VAL A 533 11.32 11.60 -18.02
C VAL A 533 11.11 10.78 -16.76
N LEU A 534 12.13 10.01 -16.34
CA LEU A 534 12.07 9.08 -15.21
C LEU A 534 13.05 9.50 -14.11
N ASP A 535 12.61 9.38 -12.85
CA ASP A 535 13.41 9.69 -11.67
C ASP A 535 13.84 8.40 -10.98
N GLU A 536 15.12 8.03 -11.12
CA GLU A 536 15.74 6.88 -10.46
C GLU A 536 14.91 5.58 -10.49
N PRO A 537 14.55 5.06 -11.67
CA PRO A 537 13.67 3.90 -11.79
C PRO A 537 14.27 2.59 -11.27
N SER A 538 15.60 2.51 -11.07
CA SER A 538 16.31 1.35 -10.53
C SER A 538 16.18 1.20 -9.00
N ILE A 539 15.55 2.16 -8.31
CA ILE A 539 15.46 2.17 -6.85
C ILE A 539 14.81 0.90 -6.31
N GLY A 540 15.46 0.32 -5.28
CA GLY A 540 15.00 -0.87 -4.58
C GLY A 540 15.04 -2.15 -5.44
N LEU A 541 15.74 -2.12 -6.57
CA LEU A 541 15.98 -3.28 -7.40
C LEU A 541 17.28 -3.98 -7.04
N HIS A 542 17.21 -5.29 -7.02
CA HIS A 542 18.40 -6.12 -7.10
C HIS A 542 19.01 -6.03 -8.51
N GLN A 543 20.33 -6.18 -8.65
CA GLN A 543 21.02 -6.06 -9.95
C GLN A 543 20.41 -6.94 -11.04
N ARG A 544 19.98 -8.15 -10.69
CA ARG A 544 19.26 -9.06 -11.60
C ARG A 544 17.99 -8.42 -12.20
N ASP A 545 17.22 -7.73 -11.37
CA ASP A 545 15.94 -7.14 -11.78
C ASP A 545 16.17 -5.81 -12.53
N ASN A 546 17.30 -5.12 -12.24
CA ASN A 546 17.73 -3.90 -12.94
C ASN A 546 18.01 -4.14 -14.42
N ALA A 547 18.62 -5.26 -14.78
CA ALA A 547 18.87 -5.62 -16.18
C ALA A 547 17.56 -5.69 -16.99
N ARG A 548 16.49 -6.26 -16.44
CA ARG A 548 15.16 -6.32 -17.09
C ARG A 548 14.54 -4.92 -17.26
N LEU A 549 14.70 -4.06 -16.26
CA LEU A 549 14.26 -2.66 -16.36
C LEU A 549 14.99 -1.93 -17.49
N LEU A 550 16.29 -2.08 -17.60
CA LEU A 550 17.10 -1.46 -18.67
C LEU A 550 16.67 -1.94 -20.05
N ASP A 551 16.38 -3.23 -20.22
CA ASP A 551 15.84 -3.77 -21.47
C ASP A 551 14.46 -3.17 -21.80
N THR A 552 13.64 -2.93 -20.81
CA THR A 552 12.34 -2.26 -20.95
C THR A 552 12.49 -0.80 -21.38
N LEU A 553 13.46 -0.06 -20.83
CA LEU A 553 13.75 1.32 -21.24
C LEU A 553 14.34 1.39 -22.66
N ARG A 554 15.18 0.41 -23.05
CA ARG A 554 15.66 0.26 -24.45
C ARG A 554 14.49 0.02 -25.39
N HIS A 555 13.55 -0.85 -25.02
CA HIS A 555 12.36 -1.10 -25.83
C HIS A 555 11.52 0.16 -26.02
N LEU A 556 11.29 0.97 -24.98
CA LEU A 556 10.63 2.28 -25.09
C LEU A 556 11.34 3.22 -26.09
N ARG A 557 12.66 3.27 -26.07
CA ARG A 557 13.46 4.01 -27.05
C ARG A 557 13.26 3.46 -28.47
N ASP A 558 13.34 2.15 -28.63
CA ASP A 558 13.35 1.48 -29.93
C ASP A 558 12.03 1.61 -30.68
N ILE A 559 10.91 1.81 -29.97
CA ILE A 559 9.61 2.14 -30.59
C ILE A 559 9.49 3.62 -31.00
N GLY A 560 10.55 4.41 -30.85
CA GLY A 560 10.64 5.79 -31.36
C GLY A 560 10.37 6.88 -30.33
N ASN A 561 10.65 6.62 -29.04
CA ASN A 561 10.54 7.60 -27.97
C ASN A 561 11.90 8.13 -27.55
N THR A 562 11.93 9.34 -26.98
CA THR A 562 13.07 9.87 -26.26
C THR A 562 12.91 9.55 -24.79
N VAL A 563 13.90 8.94 -24.16
CA VAL A 563 13.82 8.52 -22.75
C VAL A 563 14.95 9.22 -21.98
N ILE A 564 14.59 10.13 -21.07
CA ILE A 564 15.52 10.80 -20.14
C ILE A 564 15.37 10.12 -18.79
N VAL A 565 16.46 9.68 -18.21
CA VAL A 565 16.51 9.01 -16.91
C VAL A 565 17.48 9.73 -16.00
N VAL A 566 17.04 10.18 -14.84
CA VAL A 566 17.95 10.62 -13.77
C VAL A 566 18.40 9.37 -13.03
N GLU A 567 19.69 9.04 -13.07
CA GLU A 567 20.21 7.79 -12.52
C GLU A 567 21.63 7.88 -11.97
N HIS A 568 21.94 6.97 -11.03
CA HIS A 568 23.25 6.81 -10.40
C HIS A 568 23.83 5.40 -10.55
N ASP A 569 23.03 4.49 -11.12
CA ASP A 569 23.44 3.10 -11.30
C ASP A 569 24.45 2.94 -12.43
N GLU A 570 25.51 2.16 -12.20
CA GLU A 570 26.61 1.93 -13.17
C GLU A 570 26.07 1.31 -14.47
N ASP A 571 25.22 0.28 -14.37
CA ASP A 571 24.69 -0.43 -15.54
C ASP A 571 23.78 0.49 -16.37
N ALA A 572 22.97 1.34 -15.70
CA ALA A 572 22.12 2.31 -16.38
C ALA A 572 22.95 3.35 -17.17
N ILE A 573 24.01 3.88 -16.56
CA ILE A 573 24.91 4.85 -17.19
C ILE A 573 25.63 4.22 -18.38
N MET A 574 26.18 3.01 -18.22
CA MET A 574 26.92 2.33 -19.28
C MET A 574 26.03 1.84 -20.43
N THR A 575 24.72 1.66 -20.17
CA THR A 575 23.73 1.22 -21.18
C THR A 575 23.18 2.38 -22.00
N ALA A 576 23.32 3.61 -21.53
CA ALA A 576 22.79 4.81 -22.17
C ALA A 576 23.41 5.06 -23.57
N ASP A 577 22.61 5.64 -24.47
CA ASP A 577 23.12 6.18 -25.74
C ASP A 577 23.84 7.51 -25.53
N TYR A 578 23.42 8.28 -24.53
CA TYR A 578 23.96 9.61 -24.21
C TYR A 578 23.88 9.84 -22.70
N VAL A 579 24.92 10.42 -22.15
CA VAL A 579 25.05 10.73 -20.71
C VAL A 579 25.32 12.21 -20.52
N VAL A 580 24.66 12.80 -19.53
CA VAL A 580 24.92 14.20 -19.09
C VAL A 580 25.29 14.17 -17.63
N ASP A 581 26.55 14.50 -17.30
CA ASP A 581 27.04 14.57 -15.92
C ASP A 581 26.95 16.01 -15.42
N ILE A 582 26.15 16.24 -14.36
CA ILE A 582 25.87 17.57 -13.80
C ILE A 582 26.58 17.72 -12.46
N GLY A 583 27.34 18.79 -12.36
CA GLY A 583 28.18 19.07 -11.19
C GLY A 583 28.71 20.51 -11.19
N PRO A 584 29.96 20.71 -10.73
CA PRO A 584 30.92 19.72 -10.19
C PRO A 584 30.59 19.29 -8.75
N ALA A 585 29.72 20.03 -8.03
CA ALA A 585 29.36 19.80 -6.65
C ALA A 585 27.85 19.95 -6.43
N ALA A 586 27.40 19.93 -5.20
CA ALA A 586 25.98 20.07 -4.82
C ALA A 586 25.59 21.55 -4.59
N GLY A 587 24.30 21.84 -4.63
CA GLY A 587 23.73 23.15 -4.28
C GLY A 587 24.27 24.31 -5.11
N ILE A 588 24.67 25.37 -4.44
CA ILE A 588 25.19 26.59 -5.12
C ILE A 588 26.49 26.36 -5.90
N HIS A 589 27.21 25.30 -5.59
CA HIS A 589 28.47 24.93 -6.26
C HIS A 589 28.24 24.00 -7.46
N GLY A 590 27.01 23.53 -7.68
CA GLY A 590 26.58 22.70 -8.80
C GLY A 590 25.98 23.49 -9.95
N GLY A 591 25.09 22.84 -10.70
CA GLY A 591 24.29 23.47 -11.75
C GLY A 591 25.00 23.71 -13.08
N ARG A 592 26.08 22.96 -13.40
CA ARG A 592 26.78 23.01 -14.67
C ARG A 592 26.90 21.63 -15.28
N VAL A 593 26.94 21.54 -16.59
CA VAL A 593 27.34 20.34 -17.32
C VAL A 593 28.83 20.17 -17.19
N VAL A 594 29.31 19.09 -16.60
CA VAL A 594 30.73 18.76 -16.42
C VAL A 594 31.24 17.91 -17.57
N ALA A 595 30.39 16.96 -18.01
CA ALA A 595 30.69 16.09 -19.14
C ALA A 595 29.38 15.71 -19.85
N GLU A 596 29.44 15.53 -21.16
CA GLU A 596 28.32 15.06 -21.98
C GLU A 596 28.82 14.20 -23.14
N GLY A 597 27.99 13.31 -23.64
CA GLY A 597 28.30 12.46 -24.79
C GLY A 597 27.99 10.98 -24.52
N THR A 598 28.74 10.10 -25.20
CA THR A 598 28.63 8.64 -24.94
C THR A 598 29.17 8.29 -23.55
N PRO A 599 28.77 7.16 -22.95
CA PRO A 599 29.35 6.71 -21.68
C PRO A 599 30.89 6.75 -21.68
N GLN A 600 31.53 6.33 -22.75
CA GLN A 600 32.98 6.34 -22.85
C GLN A 600 33.57 7.76 -22.80
N GLN A 601 32.94 8.75 -23.43
CA GLN A 601 33.39 10.13 -23.38
C GLN A 601 33.30 10.73 -21.97
N VAL A 602 32.35 10.30 -21.19
CA VAL A 602 32.22 10.71 -19.78
C VAL A 602 33.27 10.02 -18.90
N LEU A 603 33.56 8.73 -19.15
CA LEU A 603 34.67 8.02 -18.50
C LEU A 603 36.02 8.70 -18.73
N ASP A 604 36.29 9.13 -19.96
CA ASP A 604 37.54 9.69 -20.36
C ASP A 604 37.73 11.16 -19.90
N ASN A 605 36.64 11.79 -19.37
CA ASN A 605 36.71 13.18 -18.92
C ASN A 605 37.31 13.30 -17.50
N PRO A 606 38.49 13.92 -17.34
CA PRO A 606 39.18 14.01 -16.05
C PRO A 606 38.44 14.87 -15.00
N ASN A 607 37.50 15.71 -15.43
CA ASN A 607 36.69 16.55 -14.54
C ASN A 607 35.44 15.87 -14.05
N SER A 608 35.03 14.75 -14.70
CA SER A 608 33.83 13.98 -14.28
C SER A 608 34.14 13.13 -13.07
N LEU A 609 33.47 13.44 -11.95
CA LEU A 609 33.55 12.61 -10.74
C LEU A 609 32.90 11.27 -10.99
N THR A 610 31.77 11.23 -11.71
CA THR A 610 31.11 10.02 -12.18
C THR A 610 32.06 9.15 -13.00
N GLY A 611 32.76 9.75 -13.97
CA GLY A 611 33.77 9.07 -14.82
C GLY A 611 34.88 8.43 -13.99
N LYS A 612 35.40 9.11 -12.97
CA LYS A 612 36.41 8.54 -12.05
C LYS A 612 35.95 7.34 -11.24
N TYR A 613 34.68 7.31 -10.82
CA TYR A 613 34.14 6.14 -10.14
C TYR A 613 33.89 4.97 -11.12
N LEU A 614 33.39 5.25 -12.31
CA LEU A 614 33.12 4.23 -13.34
C LEU A 614 34.44 3.63 -13.89
N SER A 615 35.46 4.42 -14.06
CA SER A 615 36.81 3.96 -14.51
C SER A 615 37.56 3.20 -13.42
N GLY A 616 37.13 3.29 -12.16
CA GLY A 616 37.78 2.67 -10.98
C GLY A 616 38.97 3.49 -10.45
N GLU A 617 39.20 4.72 -10.94
CA GLU A 617 40.18 5.66 -10.36
C GLU A 617 39.78 5.97 -8.89
N LEU A 618 38.51 6.21 -8.67
CA LEU A 618 37.91 6.30 -7.33
C LEU A 618 37.04 5.07 -7.05
N SER A 619 37.03 4.61 -5.83
CA SER A 619 36.17 3.50 -5.40
C SER A 619 35.88 3.56 -3.91
N VAL A 620 34.74 2.99 -3.48
CA VAL A 620 34.47 2.74 -2.06
C VAL A 620 35.48 1.71 -1.55
N ALA A 621 36.23 2.05 -0.53
CA ALA A 621 37.24 1.16 0.02
C ALA A 621 36.63 -0.06 0.71
N VAL A 622 37.15 -1.25 0.43
CA VAL A 622 36.82 -2.46 1.19
C VAL A 622 37.67 -2.48 2.47
N PRO A 623 37.10 -2.70 3.67
CA PRO A 623 37.86 -2.80 4.90
C PRO A 623 38.96 -3.86 4.79
N ALA A 624 40.19 -3.52 5.18
CA ALA A 624 41.32 -4.46 5.14
C ALA A 624 41.09 -5.65 6.06
N GLU A 625 40.48 -5.45 7.20
CA GLU A 625 40.04 -6.49 8.13
C GLU A 625 38.57 -6.24 8.47
N ARG A 626 37.76 -7.33 8.43
CA ARG A 626 36.38 -7.28 8.87
C ARG A 626 36.28 -7.42 10.38
N ARG A 627 35.36 -6.68 11.00
CA ARG A 627 35.10 -6.82 12.44
C ARG A 627 34.57 -8.22 12.72
N LYS A 628 35.09 -8.84 13.78
CA LYS A 628 34.69 -10.19 14.19
C LYS A 628 33.50 -10.11 15.13
N ALA A 629 32.48 -10.92 14.87
CA ALA A 629 31.37 -11.09 15.78
C ALA A 629 31.86 -11.56 17.17
N LYS A 630 31.38 -10.90 18.23
CA LYS A 630 31.70 -11.34 19.61
C LYS A 630 30.88 -12.59 19.90
N LYS A 631 31.57 -13.72 20.25
CA LYS A 631 30.89 -14.97 20.56
C LYS A 631 29.76 -14.76 21.57
N LYS A 632 28.58 -15.31 21.29
CA LYS A 632 27.35 -15.25 22.11
C LYS A 632 26.70 -13.86 22.21
N LYS A 633 27.07 -12.87 21.39
CA LYS A 633 26.38 -11.60 21.29
C LYS A 633 25.70 -11.50 19.94
N GLU A 634 24.50 -12.01 19.86
CA GLU A 634 23.67 -12.00 18.64
C GLU A 634 22.20 -11.87 19.01
N ILE A 635 21.41 -11.37 18.08
CA ILE A 635 19.95 -11.43 18.13
C ILE A 635 19.53 -12.51 17.15
N THR A 636 18.75 -13.48 17.62
CA THR A 636 18.24 -14.56 16.79
C THR A 636 16.73 -14.48 16.69
N VAL A 637 16.24 -14.31 15.47
CA VAL A 637 14.82 -14.43 15.13
C VAL A 637 14.55 -15.89 14.79
N VAL A 638 13.59 -16.52 15.48
CA VAL A 638 13.23 -17.93 15.29
C VAL A 638 11.83 -18.04 14.71
N GLY A 639 11.70 -18.78 13.61
CA GLY A 639 10.41 -19.18 13.08
C GLY A 639 9.57 -18.05 12.46
N ALA A 640 10.18 -17.06 11.80
CA ALA A 640 9.44 -16.00 11.12
C ALA A 640 8.65 -16.55 9.92
N ARG A 641 7.31 -16.30 9.89
CA ARG A 641 6.36 -16.92 8.93
C ARG A 641 5.44 -15.94 8.21
N ALA A 642 5.55 -14.67 8.51
CA ALA A 642 4.66 -13.67 7.94
C ALA A 642 4.91 -13.45 6.44
N ASN A 643 3.87 -13.09 5.72
CA ASN A 643 3.87 -12.87 4.27
C ASN A 643 4.44 -14.09 3.51
N ASN A 644 5.56 -13.92 2.80
CA ASN A 644 6.19 -15.00 2.05
C ASN A 644 7.29 -15.75 2.82
N LEU A 645 7.59 -15.38 4.08
CA LEU A 645 8.64 -16.04 4.85
C LEU A 645 8.30 -17.49 5.17
N LYS A 646 9.22 -18.40 4.87
CA LYS A 646 9.09 -19.85 5.03
C LYS A 646 9.73 -20.35 6.33
N ASN A 647 9.17 -19.97 7.49
CA ASN A 647 9.65 -20.39 8.81
C ASN A 647 11.14 -20.07 9.02
N VAL A 648 11.53 -18.83 8.75
CA VAL A 648 12.92 -18.38 8.72
C VAL A 648 13.47 -18.26 10.13
N THR A 649 14.66 -18.83 10.34
CA THR A 649 15.49 -18.62 11.53
C THR A 649 16.83 -18.06 11.11
N ALA A 650 17.18 -16.86 11.60
CA ALA A 650 18.47 -16.23 11.31
C ALA A 650 18.98 -15.40 12.49
N SER A 651 20.31 -15.37 12.64
CA SER A 651 21.01 -14.61 13.69
C SER A 651 21.72 -13.40 13.12
N ILE A 652 21.60 -12.27 13.81
CA ILE A 652 22.30 -11.01 13.53
C ILE A 652 23.35 -10.78 14.61
N PRO A 653 24.64 -10.86 14.26
CA PRO A 653 25.72 -10.58 15.21
C PRO A 653 25.71 -9.11 15.65
N LEU A 654 25.96 -8.84 16.92
CA LEU A 654 25.94 -7.49 17.50
C LEU A 654 27.32 -6.83 17.51
N GLY A 655 27.32 -5.50 17.37
CA GLY A 655 28.52 -4.65 17.38
C GLY A 655 29.31 -4.69 16.07
N ILE A 656 28.65 -5.04 14.97
CA ILE A 656 29.23 -5.06 13.62
C ILE A 656 28.25 -4.47 12.59
N PHE A 657 28.72 -4.29 11.37
CA PHE A 657 27.94 -3.83 10.23
C PHE A 657 27.36 -5.01 9.44
N THR A 658 26.05 -5.16 9.45
CA THR A 658 25.34 -6.28 8.78
C THR A 658 24.53 -5.75 7.60
N ALA A 659 24.69 -6.36 6.43
CA ALA A 659 23.83 -6.11 5.27
C ALA A 659 22.81 -7.25 5.09
N VAL A 660 21.53 -6.91 4.97
CA VAL A 660 20.45 -7.82 4.59
C VAL A 660 20.14 -7.56 3.12
N THR A 661 20.44 -8.52 2.28
CA THR A 661 20.39 -8.40 0.82
C THR A 661 19.53 -9.49 0.19
N GLY A 662 19.43 -9.48 -1.15
CA GLY A 662 18.67 -10.47 -1.92
C GLY A 662 17.67 -9.85 -2.87
N VAL A 663 17.03 -10.65 -3.70
CA VAL A 663 16.10 -10.21 -4.74
C VAL A 663 14.93 -9.39 -4.21
N SER A 664 14.32 -8.56 -5.07
CA SER A 664 13.13 -7.79 -4.72
C SER A 664 11.97 -8.74 -4.36
N GLY A 665 11.23 -8.42 -3.27
CA GLY A 665 10.17 -9.31 -2.77
C GLY A 665 10.67 -10.60 -2.07
N GLY A 666 11.97 -10.74 -1.78
CA GLY A 666 12.54 -11.91 -1.10
C GLY A 666 12.18 -12.07 0.39
N GLY A 667 11.53 -11.06 1.01
CA GLY A 667 11.11 -11.13 2.42
C GLY A 667 11.97 -10.32 3.40
N LYS A 668 12.97 -9.56 2.93
CA LYS A 668 13.92 -8.76 3.73
C LYS A 668 13.23 -7.83 4.74
N SER A 669 12.34 -6.96 4.25
CA SER A 669 11.63 -5.97 5.09
C SER A 669 10.65 -6.65 6.05
N THR A 670 10.01 -7.77 5.64
CA THR A 670 9.16 -8.57 6.53
C THR A 670 9.97 -9.15 7.69
N PHE A 671 11.17 -9.67 7.43
CA PHE A 671 12.05 -10.22 8.46
C PHE A 671 12.61 -9.13 9.38
N LEU A 672 13.18 -8.07 8.81
CA LEU A 672 13.93 -7.09 9.59
C LEU A 672 13.02 -6.05 10.23
N ILE A 673 12.06 -5.48 9.48
CA ILE A 673 11.21 -4.37 9.95
C ILE A 673 9.95 -4.91 10.65
N GLU A 674 9.16 -5.73 9.93
CA GLU A 674 7.88 -6.20 10.46
C GLU A 674 8.05 -7.17 11.64
N THR A 675 9.10 -8.01 11.61
CA THR A 675 9.33 -9.01 12.67
C THR A 675 10.30 -8.49 13.73
N LEU A 676 11.57 -8.24 13.39
CA LEU A 676 12.60 -7.90 14.37
C LEU A 676 12.42 -6.52 14.98
N TYR A 677 12.30 -5.47 14.13
CA TYR A 677 12.20 -4.10 14.64
C TYR A 677 10.95 -3.90 15.52
N LYS A 678 9.77 -4.33 15.03
CA LYS A 678 8.53 -4.18 15.80
C LYS A 678 8.56 -4.97 17.11
N SER A 679 9.16 -6.18 17.14
CA SER A 679 9.36 -6.94 18.37
C SER A 679 10.30 -6.22 19.35
N ALA A 680 11.44 -5.72 18.85
CA ALA A 680 12.41 -4.99 19.66
C ALA A 680 11.81 -3.67 20.20
N ALA A 681 11.14 -2.91 19.36
CA ALA A 681 10.48 -1.66 19.76
C ALA A 681 9.39 -1.92 20.82
N ARG A 682 8.61 -2.97 20.67
CA ARG A 682 7.60 -3.37 21.66
C ARG A 682 8.23 -3.73 22.99
N ARG A 683 9.28 -4.59 22.97
CA ARG A 683 9.90 -5.11 24.20
C ARG A 683 10.77 -4.09 24.93
N ILE A 684 11.52 -3.26 24.19
CA ILE A 684 12.51 -2.33 24.76
C ILE A 684 11.90 -0.94 25.01
N MET A 685 11.09 -0.46 24.04
CA MET A 685 10.59 0.93 24.05
C MET A 685 9.09 1.02 24.37
N GLY A 686 8.40 -0.12 24.59
CA GLY A 686 6.96 -0.14 24.86
C GLY A 686 6.10 0.32 23.69
N ALA A 687 6.58 0.14 22.44
CA ALA A 687 5.80 0.41 21.25
C ALA A 687 4.58 -0.51 21.18
N ARG A 688 3.49 -0.04 20.56
CA ARG A 688 2.21 -0.74 20.55
C ARG A 688 1.96 -1.58 19.30
N GLU A 689 2.80 -1.42 18.29
CA GLU A 689 2.67 -2.16 17.05
C GLU A 689 2.90 -3.64 17.26
N ASN A 690 2.06 -4.46 16.66
CA ASN A 690 2.23 -5.90 16.70
C ASN A 690 3.32 -6.33 15.72
N PRO A 691 4.30 -7.13 16.17
CA PRO A 691 5.26 -7.74 15.27
C PRO A 691 4.58 -8.78 14.38
N ALA A 692 5.19 -9.05 13.25
CA ALA A 692 4.78 -10.10 12.33
C ALA A 692 4.94 -11.49 12.97
N GLU A 693 4.26 -12.50 12.43
CA GLU A 693 4.20 -13.85 13.03
C GLU A 693 5.58 -14.53 13.10
N HIS A 694 5.98 -14.95 14.29
CA HIS A 694 7.24 -15.64 14.59
C HIS A 694 7.10 -16.44 15.89
N ASP A 695 8.04 -17.37 16.15
CA ASP A 695 8.00 -18.14 17.39
C ASP A 695 8.57 -17.34 18.58
N ARG A 696 9.81 -16.86 18.48
CA ARG A 696 10.49 -16.05 19.51
C ARG A 696 11.67 -15.29 18.93
N ILE A 697 12.14 -14.32 19.69
CA ILE A 697 13.39 -13.61 19.42
C ILE A 697 14.24 -13.61 20.68
N ASP A 698 15.48 -14.11 20.56
CA ASP A 698 16.46 -14.20 21.63
C ASP A 698 17.51 -13.09 21.48
N GLY A 699 18.14 -12.62 22.59
CA GLY A 699 19.29 -11.68 22.57
C GLY A 699 18.95 -10.22 22.82
N PHE A 700 17.71 -9.86 23.14
CA PHE A 700 17.35 -8.46 23.45
C PHE A 700 18.03 -7.88 24.68
N GLU A 701 18.56 -8.70 25.61
CA GLU A 701 19.31 -8.27 26.78
C GLU A 701 20.63 -7.56 26.43
N HIS A 702 21.09 -7.73 25.21
CA HIS A 702 22.33 -7.10 24.73
C HIS A 702 22.16 -5.71 24.17
N ILE A 703 20.92 -5.26 23.90
CA ILE A 703 20.60 -3.95 23.35
C ILE A 703 19.71 -3.16 24.31
N ASP A 704 19.86 -1.84 24.30
CA ASP A 704 19.10 -0.92 25.16
C ASP A 704 18.14 -0.02 24.36
N LYS A 705 18.36 0.07 23.05
CA LYS A 705 17.56 0.90 22.14
C LYS A 705 17.55 0.32 20.73
N VAL A 706 16.42 0.46 20.04
CA VAL A 706 16.32 0.16 18.60
C VAL A 706 15.84 1.42 17.87
N ILE A 707 16.41 1.70 16.71
CA ILE A 707 16.10 2.86 15.89
C ILE A 707 15.89 2.38 14.46
N ASP A 708 14.72 2.68 13.92
CA ASP A 708 14.39 2.49 12.51
C ASP A 708 14.57 3.83 11.77
N ILE A 709 15.33 3.80 10.69
CA ILE A 709 15.62 4.95 9.83
C ILE A 709 15.10 4.62 8.42
N ASP A 710 13.85 4.92 8.22
CA ASP A 710 13.11 4.72 6.96
C ASP A 710 13.08 5.97 6.08
N GLN A 711 12.60 5.84 4.85
CA GLN A 711 12.47 6.92 3.87
C GLN A 711 11.22 7.79 4.05
N SER A 712 10.40 7.57 5.09
CA SER A 712 9.21 8.36 5.35
C SER A 712 9.55 9.83 5.60
N PRO A 713 8.69 10.78 5.19
CA PRO A 713 8.93 12.21 5.40
C PRO A 713 9.15 12.55 6.89
N ILE A 714 10.04 13.51 7.18
CA ILE A 714 10.30 14.01 8.54
C ILE A 714 9.13 14.78 9.16
N GLY A 715 8.06 14.98 8.42
CA GLY A 715 6.80 15.58 8.86
C GLY A 715 5.81 15.74 7.73
N ARG A 716 4.54 15.95 8.10
CA ARG A 716 3.42 15.98 7.14
C ARG A 716 2.99 17.38 6.72
N THR A 717 3.56 18.43 7.34
CA THR A 717 3.16 19.81 7.10
C THR A 717 4.34 20.65 6.59
N PRO A 718 4.09 21.76 5.86
CA PRO A 718 5.12 22.70 5.43
C PRO A 718 5.95 23.31 6.57
N ARG A 719 5.47 23.21 7.83
CA ARG A 719 6.18 23.67 9.03
C ARG A 719 7.31 22.76 9.47
N SER A 720 7.25 21.49 9.11
CA SER A 720 8.34 20.55 9.39
C SER A 720 9.52 20.83 8.47
N ASN A 721 10.72 20.92 9.02
CA ASN A 721 11.95 21.18 8.31
C ASN A 721 13.16 20.57 9.02
N PRO A 722 14.35 20.50 8.40
CA PRO A 722 15.55 19.92 8.99
C PRO A 722 15.90 20.50 10.36
N ALA A 723 15.81 21.82 10.55
CA ALA A 723 16.13 22.47 11.82
C ALA A 723 15.17 22.06 12.96
N THR A 724 13.87 21.98 12.67
CA THR A 724 12.88 21.55 13.69
C THR A 724 13.05 20.09 14.04
N TYR A 725 13.29 19.24 13.06
CA TYR A 725 13.41 17.81 13.25
C TYR A 725 14.66 17.39 14.03
N THR A 726 15.82 17.98 13.71
CA THR A 726 17.09 17.74 14.42
C THR A 726 17.16 18.45 15.77
N GLY A 727 16.22 19.38 16.03
CA GLY A 727 16.21 20.20 17.22
C GLY A 727 17.21 21.36 17.19
N ALA A 728 17.77 21.72 16.03
CA ALA A 728 18.61 22.90 15.85
C ALA A 728 17.80 24.19 15.97
N PHE A 729 16.52 24.17 15.68
CA PHE A 729 15.67 25.36 15.71
C PHE A 729 15.46 25.92 17.12
N THR A 730 15.46 25.11 18.16
CA THR A 730 15.33 25.58 19.54
C THR A 730 16.48 26.48 19.96
N PRO A 731 17.78 26.07 19.89
CA PRO A 731 18.87 26.96 20.23
C PRO A 731 19.00 28.16 19.28
N ILE A 732 18.54 28.09 18.02
CA ILE A 732 18.48 29.25 17.11
C ILE A 732 17.50 30.28 17.68
N ARG A 733 16.29 29.89 18.09
CA ARG A 733 15.29 30.79 18.68
C ARG A 733 15.78 31.41 20.01
N ASP A 734 16.41 30.59 20.86
CA ASP A 734 16.96 31.04 22.13
C ASP A 734 18.07 32.07 21.90
N TRP A 735 18.89 31.86 20.87
CA TRP A 735 19.94 32.81 20.48
C TRP A 735 19.35 34.16 20.05
N PHE A 736 18.35 34.15 19.15
CA PHE A 736 17.69 35.37 18.68
C PHE A 736 16.98 36.10 19.83
N ALA A 737 16.32 35.40 20.76
CA ALA A 737 15.69 35.99 21.94
C ALA A 737 16.73 36.58 22.90
N GLY A 738 17.96 36.06 22.88
CA GLY A 738 19.09 36.57 23.68
C GLY A 738 19.72 37.87 23.18
N LEU A 739 19.43 38.26 21.92
CA LEU A 739 20.02 39.46 21.32
C LEU A 739 19.55 40.75 22.03
N PRO A 740 20.40 41.80 22.09
CA PRO A 740 20.07 43.07 22.76
C PRO A 740 18.76 43.67 22.26
N GLU A 741 18.56 43.70 20.95
CA GLU A 741 17.36 44.25 20.34
C GLU A 741 16.08 43.46 20.73
N ALA A 742 16.14 42.11 20.71
CA ALA A 742 15.02 41.29 21.15
C ALA A 742 14.69 41.49 22.64
N LYS A 743 15.70 41.58 23.49
CA LYS A 743 15.55 41.88 24.94
C LYS A 743 14.91 43.23 25.19
N THR A 744 15.34 44.27 24.45
CA THR A 744 14.77 45.61 24.57
C THR A 744 13.29 45.64 24.21
N ARG A 745 12.88 44.85 23.23
CA ARG A 745 11.47 44.69 22.80
C ARG A 745 10.69 43.68 23.66
N GLY A 746 11.32 43.02 24.68
CA GLY A 746 10.69 42.01 25.52
C GLY A 746 10.34 40.71 24.81
N TYR A 747 11.02 40.41 23.70
CA TYR A 747 10.73 39.22 22.87
C TYR A 747 11.28 37.96 23.55
N GLN A 748 10.41 36.99 23.75
CA GLN A 748 10.71 35.67 24.28
C GLN A 748 10.99 34.67 23.11
N PRO A 749 11.58 33.49 23.35
CA PRO A 749 11.84 32.49 22.30
C PRO A 749 10.59 32.07 21.49
N GLY A 750 9.38 32.18 22.08
CA GLY A 750 8.12 31.97 21.41
C GLY A 750 7.85 32.92 20.25
N ARG A 751 8.36 34.16 20.30
CA ARG A 751 8.25 35.19 19.26
C ARG A 751 8.90 34.73 17.96
N PHE A 752 10.00 34.01 18.08
CA PHE A 752 10.78 33.47 16.96
C PHE A 752 10.33 32.09 16.50
N SER A 753 9.14 31.62 16.93
CA SER A 753 8.52 30.38 16.47
C SER A 753 7.44 30.68 15.44
N PHE A 754 7.56 30.10 14.25
CA PHE A 754 6.50 30.15 13.24
C PHE A 754 5.28 29.28 13.57
N ASN A 755 5.32 28.45 14.63
CA ASN A 755 4.20 27.62 15.10
C ASN A 755 3.31 28.34 16.13
N VAL A 756 3.79 29.43 16.73
CA VAL A 756 3.12 30.15 17.84
C VAL A 756 2.64 31.52 17.36
N LYS A 757 1.45 31.92 17.77
CA LYS A 757 0.94 33.28 17.51
C LYS A 757 1.84 34.35 18.14
N GLY A 758 1.89 35.52 17.50
CA GLY A 758 2.62 36.69 17.97
C GLY A 758 3.81 37.06 17.11
N GLY A 759 4.64 36.11 16.60
CA GLY A 759 5.77 36.40 15.74
C GLY A 759 5.64 35.90 14.31
N ARG A 760 4.71 34.99 14.06
CA ARG A 760 4.46 34.40 12.73
C ARG A 760 3.61 35.30 11.84
N CYS A 761 3.69 35.08 10.55
CA CYS A 761 2.72 35.65 9.60
C CYS A 761 1.36 34.99 9.83
N GLU A 762 0.34 35.78 10.14
CA GLU A 762 -1.00 35.21 10.40
C GLU A 762 -1.77 34.88 9.12
N ALA A 763 -1.42 35.45 7.96
CA ALA A 763 -2.06 35.11 6.68
C ALA A 763 -1.78 33.65 6.26
N CYS A 764 -0.53 33.20 6.35
CA CYS A 764 -0.16 31.79 6.10
C CYS A 764 0.02 30.97 7.41
N GLN A 765 -0.27 31.57 8.57
CA GLN A 765 -0.10 30.96 9.88
C GLN A 765 1.30 30.35 10.15
N GLY A 766 2.33 30.90 9.48
CA GLY A 766 3.73 30.46 9.60
C GLY A 766 4.15 29.39 8.61
N ASP A 767 3.30 28.98 7.69
CA ASP A 767 3.63 27.98 6.66
C ASP A 767 4.55 28.56 5.57
N GLY A 768 4.50 29.89 5.34
CA GLY A 768 5.19 30.56 4.25
C GLY A 768 4.50 30.39 2.89
N VAL A 769 3.58 29.43 2.80
CA VAL A 769 2.79 29.12 1.62
C VAL A 769 1.32 29.03 1.97
N ILE A 770 0.42 29.24 1.02
CA ILE A 770 -1.02 29.06 1.13
C ILE A 770 -1.39 27.80 0.35
N LYS A 771 -2.03 26.85 1.02
CA LYS A 771 -2.53 25.63 0.41
C LYS A 771 -3.86 25.93 -0.28
N ILE A 772 -3.95 25.64 -1.57
CA ILE A 772 -5.18 25.68 -2.36
C ILE A 772 -5.63 24.24 -2.57
N GLU A 773 -6.72 23.84 -1.91
CA GLU A 773 -7.29 22.51 -2.05
C GLU A 773 -8.05 22.37 -3.37
N MET A 774 -7.61 21.40 -4.17
CA MET A 774 -8.19 21.08 -5.47
C MET A 774 -8.90 19.73 -5.38
N HIS A 775 -10.23 19.71 -5.28
CA HIS A 775 -11.01 18.49 -5.00
C HIS A 775 -10.74 17.28 -5.93
N PHE A 776 -10.29 17.52 -7.16
CA PHE A 776 -10.03 16.46 -8.15
C PHE A 776 -8.58 16.43 -8.67
N LEU A 777 -7.73 17.36 -8.22
CA LEU A 777 -6.34 17.50 -8.61
C LEU A 777 -5.46 17.54 -7.36
N PRO A 778 -4.13 17.32 -7.46
CA PRO A 778 -3.23 17.52 -6.34
C PRO A 778 -3.31 18.95 -5.80
N ASP A 779 -3.24 19.10 -4.47
CA ASP A 779 -3.23 20.40 -3.82
C ASP A 779 -2.07 21.27 -4.33
N VAL A 780 -2.34 22.54 -4.59
CA VAL A 780 -1.35 23.53 -5.03
C VAL A 780 -0.90 24.39 -3.85
N TYR A 781 0.39 24.59 -3.72
CA TYR A 781 0.99 25.43 -2.71
C TYR A 781 1.53 26.71 -3.35
N VAL A 782 0.98 27.87 -3.00
CA VAL A 782 1.39 29.18 -3.54
C VAL A 782 2.10 29.95 -2.44
N THR A 783 3.19 30.65 -2.80
CA THR A 783 3.91 31.53 -1.86
C THR A 783 2.97 32.57 -1.27
N CYS A 784 3.03 32.78 0.05
CA CYS A 784 2.19 33.76 0.73
C CYS A 784 2.54 35.20 0.31
N ASP A 785 1.57 35.92 -0.21
CA ASP A 785 1.73 37.31 -0.69
C ASP A 785 2.08 38.32 0.40
N VAL A 786 1.74 38.02 1.67
CA VAL A 786 1.98 38.92 2.81
C VAL A 786 3.40 38.81 3.33
N CYS A 787 3.92 37.58 3.49
CA CYS A 787 5.28 37.38 4.03
C CYS A 787 6.30 36.97 2.97
N HIS A 788 5.90 36.77 1.73
CA HIS A 788 6.74 36.36 0.62
C HIS A 788 7.63 35.17 0.95
N GLY A 789 7.03 34.13 1.58
CA GLY A 789 7.71 32.92 2.01
C GLY A 789 8.46 33.00 3.35
N LYS A 790 8.64 34.18 3.93
CA LYS A 790 9.48 34.41 5.14
C LYS A 790 8.89 33.89 6.43
N ARG A 791 7.62 33.45 6.48
CA ARG A 791 6.92 32.81 7.62
C ARG A 791 6.62 33.71 8.82
N TYR A 792 7.26 34.86 8.99
CA TYR A 792 7.17 35.78 10.12
C TYR A 792 6.53 37.11 9.77
N ASN A 793 6.08 37.83 10.81
CA ASN A 793 5.66 39.21 10.66
C ASN A 793 6.88 40.15 10.60
N ARG A 794 6.66 41.37 10.15
CA ARG A 794 7.70 42.37 9.89
C ARG A 794 8.51 42.67 11.15
N GLU A 795 7.86 42.85 12.31
CA GLU A 795 8.51 43.23 13.57
C GLU A 795 9.44 42.11 14.09
N THR A 796 9.17 40.84 13.81
CA THR A 796 10.08 39.73 14.14
C THR A 796 11.27 39.68 13.20
N LEU A 797 11.08 40.05 11.92
CA LEU A 797 12.15 40.09 10.92
C LEU A 797 13.14 41.25 11.12
N ASP A 798 12.73 42.32 11.87
CA ASP A 798 13.62 43.44 12.20
C ASP A 798 14.79 43.05 13.14
N VAL A 799 14.66 41.93 13.88
CA VAL A 799 15.75 41.46 14.76
C VAL A 799 16.82 40.75 13.97
N HIS A 800 18.05 41.25 13.96
CA HIS A 800 19.16 40.77 13.17
C HIS A 800 20.32 40.25 14.00
N PHE A 801 20.93 39.18 13.58
CA PHE A 801 22.25 38.68 14.05
C PHE A 801 23.19 38.63 12.86
N LYS A 802 24.34 39.33 12.98
CA LYS A 802 25.29 39.50 11.86
C LYS A 802 24.60 39.94 10.55
N GLY A 803 23.61 40.85 10.64
CA GLY A 803 22.87 41.36 9.47
C GLY A 803 21.81 40.42 8.87
N LYS A 804 21.54 39.29 9.49
CA LYS A 804 20.54 38.28 9.03
C LYS A 804 19.40 38.14 10.01
N SER A 805 18.17 38.14 9.53
CA SER A 805 16.97 37.83 10.30
C SER A 805 16.83 36.31 10.50
N ILE A 806 15.91 35.88 11.37
CA ILE A 806 15.64 34.46 11.57
C ILE A 806 15.10 33.76 10.29
N ALA A 807 14.40 34.49 9.43
CA ALA A 807 13.97 33.95 8.14
C ALA A 807 15.15 33.72 7.18
N ASP A 808 16.12 34.66 7.15
CA ASP A 808 17.34 34.52 6.35
C ASP A 808 18.18 33.32 6.83
N VAL A 809 18.21 33.06 8.15
CA VAL A 809 18.86 31.88 8.74
C VAL A 809 18.18 30.57 8.28
N LEU A 810 16.86 30.55 8.20
CA LEU A 810 16.13 29.38 7.70
C LEU A 810 16.34 29.18 6.19
N ASP A 811 16.63 30.23 5.45
CA ASP A 811 16.91 30.18 4.00
C ASP A 811 18.37 29.86 3.66
N MET A 812 19.29 29.94 4.64
CA MET A 812 20.67 29.50 4.48
C MET A 812 20.74 28.00 4.19
N THR A 813 21.75 27.59 3.42
CA THR A 813 22.15 26.19 3.36
C THR A 813 22.71 25.74 4.72
N VAL A 814 22.72 24.43 4.97
CA VAL A 814 23.32 23.86 6.18
C VAL A 814 24.80 24.25 6.29
N GLU A 815 25.55 24.25 5.15
CA GLU A 815 26.96 24.62 5.08
C GLU A 815 27.18 26.09 5.49
N GLU A 816 26.44 27.03 4.91
CA GLU A 816 26.45 28.44 5.31
C GLU A 816 26.06 28.61 6.79
N GLY A 817 25.09 27.84 7.26
CA GLY A 817 24.65 27.84 8.65
C GLY A 817 25.75 27.40 9.64
N VAL A 818 26.55 26.39 9.28
CA VAL A 818 27.70 25.94 10.09
C VAL A 818 28.73 27.07 10.25
N GLU A 819 29.06 27.76 9.18
CA GLU A 819 29.99 28.90 9.23
C GLU A 819 29.39 30.09 10.00
N PHE A 820 28.15 30.42 9.72
CA PHE A 820 27.44 31.54 10.37
C PHE A 820 27.38 31.39 11.90
N PHE A 821 27.11 30.17 12.38
CA PHE A 821 27.04 29.85 13.81
C PHE A 821 28.34 29.23 14.38
N ALA A 822 29.48 29.43 13.75
CA ALA A 822 30.76 28.85 14.21
C ALA A 822 31.05 29.12 15.70
N ALA A 823 30.66 30.29 16.23
CA ALA A 823 30.82 30.68 17.63
C ALA A 823 29.66 30.23 18.55
N VAL A 824 28.68 29.50 18.03
CA VAL A 824 27.49 29.06 18.80
C VAL A 824 27.40 27.52 18.76
N PRO A 825 28.13 26.79 19.62
CA PRO A 825 28.25 25.34 19.58
C PRO A 825 26.92 24.60 19.56
N ALA A 826 25.94 25.07 20.35
CA ALA A 826 24.60 24.45 20.45
C ALA A 826 23.83 24.40 19.11
N VAL A 827 24.10 25.30 18.18
CA VAL A 827 23.53 25.33 16.83
C VAL A 827 24.48 24.64 15.87
N ARG A 828 25.77 25.05 15.87
CA ARG A 828 26.81 24.54 14.98
C ARG A 828 26.89 23.01 14.96
N ASP A 829 26.96 22.37 16.14
CA ASP A 829 27.16 20.92 16.24
C ASP A 829 25.98 20.13 15.62
N LYS A 830 24.76 20.66 15.71
CA LYS A 830 23.57 20.05 15.08
C LYS A 830 23.55 20.23 13.55
N LEU A 831 23.96 21.40 13.07
CA LEU A 831 24.11 21.67 11.63
C LEU A 831 25.30 20.88 11.05
N GLN A 832 26.38 20.71 11.80
CA GLN A 832 27.53 19.91 11.41
C GLN A 832 27.19 18.43 11.27
N ALA A 833 26.28 17.88 12.12
CA ALA A 833 25.77 16.53 11.95
C ALA A 833 24.98 16.35 10.64
N LEU A 834 24.24 17.39 10.20
CA LEU A 834 23.57 17.38 8.90
C LEU A 834 24.57 17.45 7.74
N ALA A 835 25.59 18.29 7.85
CA ALA A 835 26.65 18.38 6.84
C ALA A 835 27.45 17.07 6.74
N GLY A 836 27.71 16.40 7.88
CA GLY A 836 28.43 15.13 7.96
C GLY A 836 27.75 13.97 7.21
N VAL A 837 26.43 13.98 7.11
CA VAL A 837 25.68 12.99 6.30
C VAL A 837 25.50 13.42 4.84
N GLY A 838 26.26 14.40 4.35
CA GLY A 838 26.22 14.87 2.97
C GLY A 838 25.02 15.80 2.63
N LEU A 839 24.42 16.45 3.64
CA LEU A 839 23.28 17.36 3.46
C LEU A 839 23.69 18.85 3.62
N GLY A 840 24.93 19.20 3.31
CA GLY A 840 25.41 20.58 3.38
C GLY A 840 24.65 21.55 2.46
N TYR A 841 24.14 21.06 1.34
CA TYR A 841 23.45 21.83 0.31
C TYR A 841 21.98 22.16 0.58
N ILE A 842 21.29 21.42 1.45
CA ILE A 842 19.88 21.68 1.74
C ILE A 842 19.73 22.95 2.60
N LYS A 843 18.58 23.65 2.49
CA LYS A 843 18.28 24.78 3.34
C LYS A 843 17.92 24.33 4.75
N VAL A 844 18.37 25.06 5.76
CA VAL A 844 18.09 24.81 7.19
C VAL A 844 16.57 24.75 7.47
N GLY A 845 15.78 25.60 6.80
CA GLY A 845 14.33 25.67 6.89
C GLY A 845 13.57 25.03 5.72
N GLN A 846 14.20 24.18 4.91
CA GLN A 846 13.55 23.52 3.78
C GLN A 846 12.32 22.72 4.21
N GLN A 847 11.22 22.87 3.50
CA GLN A 847 9.96 22.20 3.84
C GLN A 847 10.09 20.68 3.67
N ALA A 848 9.51 19.92 4.62
CA ALA A 848 9.60 18.45 4.60
C ALA A 848 8.99 17.79 3.35
N ASN A 849 7.99 18.42 2.74
CA ASN A 849 7.33 17.94 1.52
C ASN A 849 8.13 18.17 0.23
N THR A 850 9.22 18.96 0.29
CA THR A 850 10.12 19.20 -0.83
C THR A 850 11.39 18.33 -0.78
N LEU A 851 11.57 17.59 0.33
CA LEU A 851 12.70 16.68 0.50
C LEU A 851 12.45 15.34 -0.21
N SER A 852 13.50 14.79 -0.81
CA SER A 852 13.49 13.41 -1.30
C SER A 852 13.45 12.41 -0.13
N GLY A 853 13.06 11.15 -0.40
CA GLY A 853 13.07 10.08 0.61
C GLY A 853 14.45 9.87 1.23
N GLY A 854 15.52 9.87 0.42
CA GLY A 854 16.90 9.74 0.88
C GLY A 854 17.37 10.93 1.71
N GLU A 855 16.98 12.16 1.37
CA GLU A 855 17.28 13.35 2.19
C GLU A 855 16.58 13.27 3.55
N ALA A 856 15.29 12.88 3.58
CA ALA A 856 14.54 12.69 4.82
C ALA A 856 15.20 11.64 5.73
N GLN A 857 15.64 10.53 5.16
CA GLN A 857 16.34 9.45 5.87
C GLN A 857 17.68 9.93 6.46
N ARG A 858 18.48 10.65 5.68
CA ARG A 858 19.76 11.23 6.16
C ARG A 858 19.55 12.27 7.26
N ILE A 859 18.47 13.06 7.22
CA ILE A 859 18.10 13.97 8.32
C ILE A 859 17.78 13.19 9.60
N LYS A 860 17.08 12.06 9.49
CA LYS A 860 16.82 11.17 10.63
C LYS A 860 18.13 10.62 11.21
N LEU A 861 19.04 10.19 10.35
CA LEU A 861 20.37 9.72 10.76
C LEU A 861 21.17 10.83 11.47
N ALA A 862 21.23 12.03 10.91
CA ALA A 862 21.91 13.18 11.50
C ALA A 862 21.40 13.51 12.91
N LYS A 863 20.08 13.40 13.13
CA LYS A 863 19.47 13.57 14.46
C LYS A 863 19.99 12.56 15.48
N GLU A 864 20.14 11.31 15.07
CA GLU A 864 20.63 10.26 15.98
C GLU A 864 22.13 10.40 16.24
N LEU A 865 22.94 10.79 15.24
CA LEU A 865 24.35 11.11 15.39
C LEU A 865 24.61 12.27 16.38
N SER A 866 23.69 13.24 16.43
CA SER A 866 23.80 14.37 17.37
C SER A 866 23.57 14.02 18.84
N LYS A 867 23.18 12.76 19.14
CA LYS A 867 22.92 12.27 20.50
C LYS A 867 24.14 11.48 21.02
N ARG A 868 24.29 11.42 22.35
CA ARG A 868 25.30 10.52 22.97
C ARG A 868 24.94 9.06 22.67
N SER A 869 25.90 8.33 22.13
CA SER A 869 25.80 6.91 21.91
C SER A 869 26.00 6.12 23.22
N THR A 870 25.20 5.07 23.41
CA THR A 870 25.37 4.12 24.54
C THR A 870 26.28 2.95 24.15
N GLY A 871 26.60 2.79 22.86
CA GLY A 871 27.37 1.64 22.34
C GLY A 871 26.57 0.31 22.34
N ARG A 872 25.25 0.36 22.56
CA ARG A 872 24.35 -0.81 22.61
C ARG A 872 23.06 -0.59 21.82
N THR A 873 23.06 0.38 20.92
CA THR A 873 21.90 0.70 20.08
C THR A 873 21.92 -0.17 18.80
N LEU A 874 20.75 -0.72 18.47
CA LEU A 874 20.50 -1.38 17.18
C LEU A 874 19.91 -0.36 16.20
N TYR A 875 20.66 0.00 15.18
CA TYR A 875 20.19 0.83 14.05
C TYR A 875 19.75 -0.06 12.91
N ILE A 876 18.55 0.15 12.42
CA ILE A 876 18.00 -0.52 11.24
C ILE A 876 17.76 0.55 10.18
N LEU A 877 18.31 0.39 8.99
CA LEU A 877 18.18 1.31 7.88
C LEU A 877 17.61 0.56 6.66
N ASP A 878 16.60 1.15 6.03
CA ASP A 878 15.97 0.59 4.82
C ASP A 878 16.46 1.36 3.60
N GLU A 879 17.28 0.71 2.77
CA GLU A 879 17.88 1.22 1.53
C GLU A 879 18.49 2.63 1.68
N PRO A 880 19.47 2.83 2.58
CA PRO A 880 20.00 4.16 2.88
C PRO A 880 20.78 4.82 1.73
N THR A 881 21.16 4.08 0.69
CA THR A 881 21.88 4.61 -0.48
C THR A 881 20.97 5.05 -1.63
N THR A 882 19.65 5.00 -1.42
CA THR A 882 18.67 5.42 -2.42
C THR A 882 18.92 6.86 -2.87
N GLY A 883 19.03 7.09 -4.18
CA GLY A 883 19.23 8.42 -4.78
C GLY A 883 20.61 9.03 -4.53
N LEU A 884 21.58 8.24 -4.13
CA LEU A 884 22.92 8.70 -3.87
C LEU A 884 23.91 8.38 -5.01
N HIS A 885 24.68 9.39 -5.38
CA HIS A 885 25.86 9.21 -6.23
C HIS A 885 26.94 8.41 -5.47
N PHE A 886 27.80 7.68 -6.17
CA PHE A 886 28.90 6.87 -5.61
C PHE A 886 29.71 7.61 -4.54
N HIS A 887 30.00 8.90 -4.74
CA HIS A 887 30.72 9.72 -3.77
C HIS A 887 29.93 9.94 -2.47
N ASP A 888 28.62 10.15 -2.58
CA ASP A 888 27.74 10.33 -1.41
C ASP A 888 27.58 9.02 -0.65
N VAL A 889 27.56 7.88 -1.37
CA VAL A 889 27.55 6.52 -0.77
C VAL A 889 28.82 6.32 0.05
N ALA A 890 30.00 6.69 -0.47
CA ALA A 890 31.26 6.56 0.27
C ALA A 890 31.21 7.35 1.59
N LYS A 891 30.76 8.61 1.57
CA LYS A 891 30.60 9.44 2.78
C LYS A 891 29.60 8.84 3.78
N LEU A 892 28.47 8.34 3.30
CA LEU A 892 27.47 7.70 4.17
C LEU A 892 28.06 6.47 4.85
N LEU A 893 28.83 5.66 4.13
CA LEU A 893 29.48 4.46 4.68
C LEU A 893 30.48 4.81 5.79
N GLU A 894 31.25 5.88 5.63
CA GLU A 894 32.15 6.37 6.70
C GLU A 894 31.35 6.61 7.99
N VAL A 895 30.24 7.30 7.90
CA VAL A 895 29.35 7.59 9.04
C VAL A 895 28.76 6.33 9.66
N LEU A 896 28.32 5.37 8.85
CA LEU A 896 27.74 4.11 9.34
C LEU A 896 28.81 3.23 10.04
N HIS A 897 30.03 3.21 9.49
CA HIS A 897 31.16 2.51 10.11
C HIS A 897 31.59 3.17 11.43
N GLU A 898 31.57 4.50 11.52
CA GLU A 898 31.84 5.24 12.76
C GLU A 898 30.83 4.88 13.86
N LEU A 899 29.53 4.74 13.53
CA LEU A 899 28.51 4.28 14.49
C LEU A 899 28.83 2.87 15.04
N VAL A 900 29.31 1.99 14.17
CA VAL A 900 29.71 0.63 14.59
C VAL A 900 30.95 0.67 15.47
N ASP A 901 31.93 1.51 15.14
CA ASP A 901 33.18 1.65 15.93
C ASP A 901 32.91 2.20 17.33
N GLN A 902 31.81 2.95 17.52
CA GLN A 902 31.32 3.36 18.82
C GLN A 902 30.62 2.21 19.60
N GLY A 903 30.60 0.98 19.09
CA GLY A 903 30.06 -0.21 19.73
C GLY A 903 28.62 -0.57 19.36
N ASN A 904 27.94 0.23 18.54
CA ASN A 904 26.56 -0.01 18.12
C ASN A 904 26.51 -1.13 17.06
N THR A 905 25.29 -1.62 16.83
CA THR A 905 24.99 -2.55 15.73
C THR A 905 24.26 -1.78 14.64
N VAL A 906 24.74 -1.90 13.41
CA VAL A 906 24.10 -1.31 12.24
C VAL A 906 23.67 -2.42 11.30
N VAL A 907 22.38 -2.47 10.98
CA VAL A 907 21.80 -3.44 10.03
C VAL A 907 21.14 -2.66 8.91
N VAL A 908 21.55 -2.89 7.67
CA VAL A 908 20.98 -2.22 6.50
C VAL A 908 20.30 -3.23 5.59
N ILE A 909 19.12 -2.89 5.08
CA ILE A 909 18.55 -3.56 3.90
C ILE A 909 19.15 -2.86 2.70
N GLU A 910 19.85 -3.58 1.82
CA GLU A 910 20.53 -2.97 0.69
C GLU A 910 20.64 -3.87 -0.54
N HIS A 911 20.61 -3.21 -1.69
CA HIS A 911 20.85 -3.81 -3.00
C HIS A 911 22.15 -3.29 -3.64
N ASN A 912 22.65 -2.16 -3.14
CA ASN A 912 23.89 -1.55 -3.64
C ASN A 912 25.09 -2.40 -3.24
N LEU A 913 25.77 -2.97 -4.23
CA LEU A 913 26.92 -3.84 -4.02
C LEU A 913 28.13 -3.12 -3.40
N GLU A 914 28.25 -1.79 -3.58
CA GLU A 914 29.27 -0.98 -2.93
C GLU A 914 29.10 -1.00 -1.38
N VAL A 915 27.87 -1.07 -0.89
CA VAL A 915 27.56 -1.23 0.54
C VAL A 915 27.83 -2.66 0.98
N VAL A 916 27.30 -3.64 0.23
CA VAL A 916 27.41 -5.06 0.57
C VAL A 916 28.86 -5.51 0.70
N LYS A 917 29.74 -5.04 -0.21
CA LYS A 917 31.17 -5.38 -0.15
C LYS A 917 31.89 -4.85 1.10
N THR A 918 31.36 -3.77 1.73
CA THR A 918 31.95 -3.20 2.95
C THR A 918 31.40 -3.79 4.23
N ALA A 919 30.31 -4.57 4.18
CA ALA A 919 29.67 -5.17 5.34
C ALA A 919 30.56 -6.23 6.02
N ASP A 920 30.52 -6.29 7.36
CA ASP A 920 31.19 -7.35 8.12
C ASP A 920 30.44 -8.68 8.02
N TRP A 921 29.13 -8.62 7.87
CA TRP A 921 28.23 -9.78 7.79
C TRP A 921 27.11 -9.53 6.78
N VAL A 922 26.71 -10.56 6.08
CA VAL A 922 25.62 -10.50 5.07
C VAL A 922 24.62 -11.60 5.34
N ILE A 923 23.34 -11.28 5.22
CA ILE A 923 22.22 -12.24 5.23
C ILE A 923 21.50 -12.07 3.89
N ASP A 924 21.58 -13.09 3.03
CA ASP A 924 21.01 -13.05 1.68
C ASP A 924 19.69 -13.80 1.61
N PHE A 925 18.62 -13.09 1.18
CA PHE A 925 17.27 -13.62 1.05
C PHE A 925 16.94 -13.95 -0.41
N GLY A 926 16.19 -15.02 -0.60
CA GLY A 926 15.76 -15.46 -1.93
C GLY A 926 15.15 -16.86 -1.90
N PRO A 927 15.45 -17.70 -2.94
CA PRO A 927 16.21 -17.36 -4.15
C PRO A 927 15.45 -16.44 -5.11
N GLU A 928 14.10 -16.42 -5.04
CA GLU A 928 13.21 -15.62 -5.87
C GLU A 928 12.42 -14.61 -5.04
N GLY A 929 11.60 -13.76 -5.71
CA GLY A 929 10.62 -12.90 -5.05
C GLY A 929 9.29 -13.62 -4.81
N GLY A 930 8.47 -13.10 -3.88
CA GLY A 930 7.13 -13.59 -3.57
C GLY A 930 7.10 -15.06 -3.13
N ASP A 931 6.20 -15.86 -3.74
CA ASP A 931 5.98 -17.27 -3.36
C ASP A 931 7.23 -18.17 -3.57
N GLY A 932 8.10 -17.80 -4.53
CA GLY A 932 9.37 -18.48 -4.80
C GLY A 932 10.50 -18.09 -3.85
N GLY A 933 10.30 -17.10 -2.99
CA GLY A 933 11.28 -16.57 -2.04
C GLY A 933 11.01 -16.93 -0.60
N GLY A 934 11.39 -16.03 0.29
CA GLY A 934 11.11 -16.15 1.71
C GLY A 934 12.03 -17.12 2.47
N GLU A 935 13.20 -17.41 1.92
CA GLU A 935 14.24 -18.25 2.52
C GLU A 935 15.51 -17.43 2.72
N VAL A 936 16.33 -17.81 3.71
CA VAL A 936 17.71 -17.35 3.81
C VAL A 936 18.58 -18.28 2.96
N VAL A 937 19.14 -17.73 1.89
CA VAL A 937 19.95 -18.47 0.91
C VAL A 937 21.37 -18.63 1.39
N ALA A 938 21.95 -17.57 1.96
CA ALA A 938 23.32 -17.55 2.43
C ALA A 938 23.49 -16.61 3.64
N VAL A 939 24.42 -16.94 4.52
CA VAL A 939 24.81 -16.13 5.68
C VAL A 939 26.31 -16.19 5.86
N GLY A 940 26.96 -15.05 6.05
CA GLY A 940 28.41 -15.02 6.30
C GLY A 940 29.04 -13.70 5.89
N THR A 941 30.36 -13.70 5.74
CA THR A 941 31.08 -12.53 5.19
C THR A 941 30.80 -12.40 3.68
N PRO A 942 30.99 -11.24 3.07
CA PRO A 942 30.84 -11.07 1.62
C PRO A 942 31.60 -12.12 0.79
N GLU A 943 32.80 -12.50 1.22
CA GLU A 943 33.65 -13.51 0.57
C GLU A 943 33.06 -14.93 0.68
N GLN A 944 32.25 -15.19 1.70
CA GLN A 944 31.53 -16.46 1.85
C GLN A 944 30.26 -16.49 0.98
N ILE A 945 29.55 -15.38 0.89
CA ILE A 945 28.36 -15.24 0.03
C ILE A 945 28.70 -15.49 -1.44
N VAL A 946 29.83 -14.99 -1.92
CA VAL A 946 30.32 -15.20 -3.30
C VAL A 946 30.44 -16.70 -3.65
N LYS A 947 30.65 -17.57 -2.65
CA LYS A 947 30.83 -19.02 -2.85
C LYS A 947 29.51 -19.79 -2.94
N GLU A 948 28.39 -19.16 -2.62
CA GLU A 948 27.07 -19.80 -2.63
C GLU A 948 26.42 -19.70 -4.03
N PRO A 949 26.26 -20.81 -4.77
CA PRO A 949 25.75 -20.79 -6.15
C PRO A 949 24.28 -20.34 -6.24
N ARG A 950 23.51 -20.49 -5.16
CA ARG A 950 22.09 -20.08 -5.10
C ARG A 950 21.91 -18.57 -4.84
N SER A 951 23.01 -17.88 -4.47
CA SER A 951 22.98 -16.45 -4.17
C SER A 951 23.17 -15.63 -5.44
N HIS A 952 22.10 -14.96 -5.88
CA HIS A 952 22.20 -13.98 -6.96
C HIS A 952 23.10 -12.82 -6.55
N THR A 953 22.97 -12.31 -5.32
CA THR A 953 23.87 -11.29 -4.78
C THR A 953 25.32 -11.71 -4.84
N GLY A 954 25.62 -12.98 -4.48
CA GLY A 954 26.97 -13.54 -4.53
C GLY A 954 27.55 -13.54 -5.94
N THR A 955 26.75 -13.82 -6.95
CA THR A 955 27.18 -13.82 -8.36
C THR A 955 27.65 -12.42 -8.80
N TYR A 956 26.84 -11.38 -8.60
CA TYR A 956 27.18 -10.02 -8.97
C TYR A 956 28.30 -9.43 -8.08
N LEU A 957 28.33 -9.78 -6.79
CA LEU A 957 29.39 -9.36 -5.88
C LEU A 957 30.75 -9.91 -6.28
N LYS A 958 30.79 -11.13 -6.81
CA LYS A 958 32.02 -11.76 -7.32
C LYS A 958 32.63 -10.93 -8.44
N GLU A 959 31.82 -10.55 -9.43
CA GLU A 959 32.26 -9.73 -10.55
C GLU A 959 32.82 -8.38 -10.08
N LEU A 960 32.16 -7.73 -9.11
CA LEU A 960 32.60 -6.46 -8.54
C LEU A 960 33.95 -6.60 -7.82
N LEU A 961 34.13 -7.64 -7.01
CA LEU A 961 35.37 -7.88 -6.28
C LEU A 961 36.56 -8.26 -7.19
N GLU A 962 36.28 -8.93 -8.32
CA GLU A 962 37.29 -9.26 -9.34
C GLU A 962 37.73 -8.03 -10.15
N ARG A 963 36.77 -7.18 -10.54
CA ARG A 963 37.07 -5.92 -11.26
C ARG A 963 37.82 -4.89 -10.39
N ARG A 964 37.55 -4.88 -9.08
CA ARG A 964 38.12 -3.93 -8.13
C ARG A 964 38.73 -4.67 -6.93
N PRO A 965 39.90 -5.32 -7.12
CA PRO A 965 40.51 -6.12 -6.08
C PRO A 965 40.92 -5.23 -4.89
N ILE A 966 40.88 -5.82 -3.69
CA ILE A 966 41.24 -5.21 -2.41
C ILE A 966 42.64 -4.63 -2.55
N ARG A 967 42.78 -3.31 -2.64
CA ARG A 967 44.03 -2.65 -2.43
C ARG A 967 44.40 -2.80 -0.96
N ARG A 968 45.29 -3.76 -0.64
CA ARG A 968 45.94 -3.77 0.67
C ARG A 968 46.65 -2.42 0.79
N ALA A 969 46.26 -1.62 1.80
CA ALA A 969 47.00 -0.44 2.16
C ALA A 969 48.44 -0.86 2.27
N ALA A 970 49.31 -0.24 1.42
CA ALA A 970 50.75 -0.41 1.59
C ALA A 970 51.05 0.06 3.02
N ALA A 971 51.64 -0.82 3.81
CA ALA A 971 52.12 -0.46 5.13
C ALA A 971 53.21 0.62 4.91
N GLU A 972 52.91 1.87 5.26
CA GLU A 972 53.89 2.88 5.64
C GLU A 972 53.75 3.20 7.13
#